data_cd9f06c06c11ed500b667671c928f173
#
_entry.id   cd9f06c06c11ed500b667671c928f173
#
_cell.length_a   1.000
_cell.length_b   1.000
_cell.length_c   1.000
_cell.angle_alpha   90.00
_cell.angle_beta   90.00
_cell.angle_gamma   90.00
#
_symmetry.space_group_name_H-M   'P 1'
#
loop_
_entity.id
_entity.type
_entity.pdbx_description
1 polymer ?
#
loop_
_entity_poly.entity_id
_entity_poly.type
_entity_poly.pdbx_seq_one_letter_code
_entity_poly.pdbx_strand_id
1 'polypeptide(L)'
;MAEANLSADNTRDHSSQPLTGQIEAVSAQLAYEKERQQALRPYLVTRVKRGVVGSSRYASRLRQDIREVTRNEPDSEWDNGSEQIRHQPVLIFGEPGLNKDNLAALIHFGSSNKANPIIQVNCEKLRSQDLFGRSADHPGLLEWLGAGTLVLNNIQDLGSELKPTVLELIKTGTYQTGHQNSENPQTKHSPAWILMISEKVWPEVSNCPIKKIKVPPLRVRKADIEAQVNYFSQLFCRARGLCKRRLEPAALRRLQSYDFPGNLTELETMVKRAVLQSMANEEETAKQSTTMLTEEVFWATESPQRRFRFNLLKGYPQLRQFLLSPWWPTRINYGFTLWFYPIVVAVLFWGPQTRDGNFALNFFWAWWWPLVLIGFPFVGRLWCAVCPFMIYGEVAQKLSLIVWPRKLQGWPRAWAERWGGWILYGGFVLILLWEELWNLENTAYLSGWLLLIITAGAVVCSVLFERRFWCRYLCPIGGMNGLFAKLSMVELRAQQGICSAACNTYHCYKGGPAEGEGQKTAGCPVYSHPAQLSDNRNCVLCMTCLKACPHQSVALNLRPPGVALWTSHTTSGYEVALLLLLLGAVLLHRLPQLTTLLFGDAAMLSSFGGHVIAATVTLLLPSVLVWGCDRLRTSLSQLFSKFSAQQVHRTGPNRGFLELAYGYLPLLLLASLAHYLLMGLSEAGQILPVFKATLSAIPGISDNTHALAILGNLADFSFQAHPAVIAFLQGVALLLGALLSLMLTQKIGRQPWSRLLPQHGMVLGLTLLFWQLIV
;
A
#
# COMPACT_ATOMS: atom_id res chain seq x y z
N MET A 1 -47.33 -64.05 -34.77
CA MET A 1 -47.57 -65.43 -34.33
C MET A 1 -46.88 -65.57 -32.98
N ALA A 2 -47.40 -65.87 -31.92
CA ALA A 2 -48.65 -66.28 -31.29
C ALA A 2 -48.47 -65.79 -29.84
N GLU A 3 -49.40 -65.08 -29.31
CA GLU A 3 -50.46 -65.54 -28.40
C GLU A 3 -49.94 -66.37 -27.18
N ALA A 4 -50.00 -65.74 -26.08
CA ALA A 4 -51.03 -65.76 -25.03
C ALA A 4 -50.74 -66.81 -23.92
N ASN A 5 -50.65 -66.38 -22.70
CA ASN A 5 -51.63 -66.78 -21.71
C ASN A 5 -51.57 -65.95 -20.40
N LEU A 6 -52.64 -65.40 -20.01
CA LEU A 6 -52.99 -64.85 -18.72
C LEU A 6 -52.99 -65.94 -17.62
N SER A 7 -52.49 -65.61 -16.47
CA SER A 7 -53.17 -66.01 -15.25
C SER A 7 -52.98 -64.90 -14.17
N ALA A 8 -54.08 -64.37 -13.77
CA ALA A 8 -54.22 -63.44 -12.66
C ALA A 8 -53.91 -64.12 -11.34
N ASP A 9 -53.13 -63.46 -10.50
CA ASP A 9 -53.42 -63.57 -9.06
C ASP A 9 -53.23 -62.23 -8.40
N ASN A 10 -54.24 -61.88 -7.68
CA ASN A 10 -54.49 -60.66 -6.96
C ASN A 10 -53.77 -60.67 -5.61
N THR A 11 -52.93 -59.69 -5.34
CA THR A 11 -52.87 -59.10 -4.01
C THR A 11 -52.56 -57.60 -4.13
N ARG A 12 -53.63 -56.81 -3.99
CA ARG A 12 -53.53 -55.37 -3.73
C ARG A 12 -52.97 -55.17 -2.33
N ASP A 13 -51.90 -54.41 -2.26
CA ASP A 13 -51.64 -53.49 -1.16
C ASP A 13 -50.98 -52.23 -1.69
N HIS A 14 -51.80 -51.33 -2.19
CA HIS A 14 -51.45 -49.95 -2.43
C HIS A 14 -51.86 -49.14 -1.23
N SER A 15 -50.92 -48.87 -0.33
CA SER A 15 -51.01 -47.75 0.58
C SER A 15 -50.84 -46.46 -0.23
N SER A 16 -51.93 -45.95 -0.78
CA SER A 16 -52.06 -44.64 -1.38
C SER A 16 -51.92 -43.58 -0.30
N GLN A 17 -50.71 -43.12 -0.08
CA GLN A 17 -50.50 -41.84 0.60
C GLN A 17 -51.21 -40.75 -0.25
N PRO A 18 -52.01 -39.86 0.37
CA PRO A 18 -52.72 -38.84 -0.38
C PRO A 18 -51.72 -37.91 -1.12
N LEU A 19 -52.01 -37.59 -2.39
CA LEU A 19 -51.21 -36.72 -3.26
C LEU A 19 -50.73 -35.43 -2.57
N THR A 20 -51.47 -34.89 -1.63
CA THR A 20 -51.15 -33.74 -0.77
C THR A 20 -49.90 -33.98 0.09
N GLY A 21 -49.77 -35.17 0.71
CA GLY A 21 -48.59 -35.50 1.51
C GLY A 21 -47.29 -35.66 0.66
N GLN A 22 -47.43 -36.14 -0.56
CA GLN A 22 -46.27 -36.20 -1.50
C GLN A 22 -45.83 -34.81 -1.96
N ILE A 23 -46.76 -33.88 -2.23
CA ILE A 23 -46.46 -32.49 -2.61
C ILE A 23 -45.83 -31.75 -1.42
N GLU A 24 -46.29 -31.92 -0.20
CA GLU A 24 -45.71 -31.34 1.02
C GLU A 24 -44.28 -31.87 1.27
N ALA A 25 -44.06 -33.17 1.14
CA ALA A 25 -42.74 -33.79 1.29
C ALA A 25 -41.74 -33.26 0.23
N VAL A 26 -42.16 -33.14 -1.03
CA VAL A 26 -41.32 -32.58 -2.11
C VAL A 26 -41.06 -31.10 -1.88
N SER A 27 -42.03 -30.34 -1.40
CA SER A 27 -41.84 -28.90 -1.12
C SER A 27 -40.89 -28.69 0.08
N ALA A 28 -40.98 -29.49 1.12
CA ALA A 28 -40.07 -29.48 2.26
C ALA A 28 -38.63 -29.86 1.85
N GLN A 29 -38.50 -30.86 0.97
CA GLN A 29 -37.21 -31.29 0.43
C GLN A 29 -36.57 -30.19 -0.48
N LEU A 30 -37.36 -29.51 -1.27
CA LEU A 30 -36.92 -28.37 -2.06
C LEU A 30 -36.50 -27.17 -1.21
N ALA A 31 -37.21 -26.89 -0.10
CA ALA A 31 -36.82 -25.85 0.83
C ALA A 31 -35.48 -26.19 1.51
N TYR A 32 -35.31 -27.41 1.98
CA TYR A 32 -34.08 -27.93 2.58
C TYR A 32 -32.90 -27.84 1.60
N GLU A 33 -33.05 -28.24 0.34
CA GLU A 33 -32.00 -28.15 -0.67
C GLU A 33 -31.63 -26.70 -1.00
N LYS A 34 -32.60 -25.77 -0.98
CA LYS A 34 -32.30 -24.33 -1.15
C LYS A 34 -31.48 -23.77 0.01
N GLU A 35 -31.85 -24.07 1.24
CA GLU A 35 -31.10 -23.66 2.42
C GLU A 35 -29.68 -24.24 2.41
N ARG A 36 -29.54 -25.52 2.11
CA ARG A 36 -28.28 -26.21 1.94
C ARG A 36 -27.40 -25.53 0.89
N GLN A 37 -27.95 -25.20 -0.28
CA GLN A 37 -27.21 -24.49 -1.33
C GLN A 37 -26.78 -23.10 -0.89
N GLN A 38 -27.63 -22.37 -0.17
CA GLN A 38 -27.27 -21.04 0.36
C GLN A 38 -26.16 -21.13 1.40
N ALA A 39 -26.21 -22.08 2.31
CA ALA A 39 -25.20 -22.28 3.35
C ALA A 39 -23.82 -22.67 2.77
N LEU A 40 -23.81 -23.56 1.79
CA LEU A 40 -22.56 -24.04 1.18
C LEU A 40 -21.96 -23.10 0.13
N ARG A 41 -22.78 -22.26 -0.51
CA ARG A 41 -22.38 -21.37 -1.64
C ARG A 41 -21.10 -20.57 -1.40
N PRO A 42 -20.85 -19.93 -0.23
CA PRO A 42 -19.64 -19.15 0.01
C PRO A 42 -18.35 -19.97 -0.01
N TYR A 43 -18.45 -21.29 0.24
CA TYR A 43 -17.32 -22.20 0.44
C TYR A 43 -17.12 -23.17 -0.70
N LEU A 44 -18.05 -23.23 -1.68
CA LEU A 44 -18.02 -24.19 -2.78
C LEU A 44 -16.83 -23.97 -3.72
N VAL A 45 -16.16 -25.08 -4.03
CA VAL A 45 -15.15 -25.15 -5.10
C VAL A 45 -15.78 -25.79 -6.31
N THR A 46 -16.07 -24.99 -7.35
CA THR A 46 -16.87 -25.42 -8.51
C THR A 46 -16.07 -26.14 -9.58
N ARG A 47 -14.75 -25.96 -9.63
CA ARG A 47 -13.90 -26.56 -10.68
C ARG A 47 -12.43 -26.62 -10.29
N VAL A 48 -11.70 -27.51 -10.94
CA VAL A 48 -10.24 -27.56 -10.91
C VAL A 48 -9.67 -26.41 -11.74
N LYS A 49 -8.76 -25.63 -11.18
CA LYS A 49 -8.10 -24.53 -11.88
C LYS A 49 -7.12 -25.06 -12.94
N ARG A 50 -6.36 -26.13 -12.62
CA ARG A 50 -5.35 -26.74 -13.50
C ARG A 50 -4.93 -28.13 -13.03
N GLY A 51 -4.36 -28.94 -13.96
CA GLY A 51 -3.65 -30.16 -13.62
C GLY A 51 -2.26 -29.90 -13.03
N VAL A 52 -1.55 -30.98 -12.65
CA VAL A 52 -0.13 -30.91 -12.27
C VAL A 52 0.72 -30.74 -13.52
N VAL A 53 1.22 -29.52 -13.75
CA VAL A 53 2.08 -29.18 -14.91
C VAL A 53 3.54 -29.47 -14.57
N GLY A 54 4.27 -30.08 -15.49
CA GLY A 54 5.71 -30.38 -15.38
C GLY A 54 6.07 -31.79 -15.79
N SER A 55 7.35 -32.00 -16.12
CA SER A 55 7.94 -33.31 -16.57
C SER A 55 8.95 -33.88 -15.57
N SER A 56 9.23 -33.18 -14.46
CA SER A 56 10.21 -33.66 -13.47
C SER A 56 9.74 -34.94 -12.77
N ARG A 57 10.73 -35.69 -12.19
CA ARG A 57 10.43 -36.81 -11.30
C ARG A 57 9.46 -36.48 -10.20
N TYR A 58 9.56 -35.25 -9.66
CA TYR A 58 8.68 -34.74 -8.59
C TYR A 58 7.25 -34.52 -9.06
N ALA A 59 7.06 -33.95 -10.25
CA ALA A 59 5.74 -33.78 -10.86
C ALA A 59 5.09 -35.13 -11.19
N SER A 60 5.88 -36.09 -11.67
CA SER A 60 5.43 -37.46 -11.96
C SER A 60 5.00 -38.21 -10.69
N ARG A 61 5.81 -38.10 -9.61
CA ARG A 61 5.47 -38.68 -8.32
C ARG A 61 4.22 -38.06 -7.72
N LEU A 62 4.10 -36.74 -7.75
CA LEU A 62 2.91 -36.03 -7.26
C LEU A 62 1.62 -36.44 -8.01
N ARG A 63 1.71 -36.65 -9.33
CA ARG A 63 0.58 -37.23 -10.11
C ARG A 63 0.27 -38.67 -9.71
N GLN A 64 1.28 -39.46 -9.37
CA GLN A 64 1.10 -40.82 -8.90
C GLN A 64 0.44 -40.83 -7.51
N ASP A 65 0.94 -40.02 -6.57
CA ASP A 65 0.34 -39.87 -5.22
C ASP A 65 -1.13 -39.46 -5.29
N ILE A 66 -1.46 -38.51 -6.19
CA ILE A 66 -2.85 -38.10 -6.43
C ILE A 66 -3.67 -39.25 -6.98
N ARG A 67 -3.18 -39.99 -7.99
CA ARG A 67 -3.92 -41.12 -8.57
C ARG A 67 -4.14 -42.25 -7.57
N GLU A 68 -3.17 -42.51 -6.72
CA GLU A 68 -3.27 -43.52 -5.67
C GLU A 68 -4.41 -43.15 -4.69
N VAL A 69 -4.44 -41.88 -4.23
CA VAL A 69 -5.51 -41.39 -3.36
C VAL A 69 -6.89 -41.39 -4.03
N THR A 70 -6.94 -41.11 -5.34
CA THR A 70 -8.22 -41.06 -6.08
C THR A 70 -8.75 -42.43 -6.47
N ARG A 71 -7.90 -43.45 -6.54
CA ARG A 71 -8.26 -44.83 -6.90
C ARG A 71 -8.56 -45.74 -5.72
N ASN A 72 -8.05 -45.38 -4.53
CA ASN A 72 -8.37 -46.14 -3.34
C ASN A 72 -9.88 -46.02 -3.10
N GLU A 73 -10.57 -47.12 -3.37
CA GLU A 73 -11.93 -47.31 -2.87
C GLU A 73 -11.89 -47.27 -1.33
N PRO A 74 -13.00 -46.90 -0.68
CA PRO A 74 -13.06 -46.84 0.77
C PRO A 74 -12.63 -48.22 1.34
N ASP A 75 -11.50 -48.21 2.09
CA ASP A 75 -10.96 -49.44 2.69
C ASP A 75 -11.94 -50.00 3.75
N SER A 76 -12.25 -51.29 3.59
CA SER A 76 -13.01 -52.04 4.56
C SER A 76 -12.34 -52.17 5.96
N GLU A 77 -11.06 -51.80 6.07
CA GLU A 77 -10.29 -51.82 7.34
C GLU A 77 -10.60 -50.60 8.24
N TRP A 78 -11.36 -49.58 7.76
CA TRP A 78 -11.82 -48.46 8.55
C TRP A 78 -13.23 -48.70 9.18
N ASP A 79 -13.68 -49.91 9.13
CA ASP A 79 -14.98 -50.31 9.71
C ASP A 79 -14.85 -50.50 11.22
N ASN A 80 -15.14 -49.45 11.99
CA ASN A 80 -15.37 -49.56 13.43
C ASN A 80 -16.83 -49.99 13.73
N GLY A 81 -17.37 -50.89 12.94
CA GLY A 81 -18.70 -51.48 13.21
C GLY A 81 -19.92 -50.62 12.83
N SER A 82 -19.72 -49.51 12.07
CA SER A 82 -20.80 -48.74 11.48
C SER A 82 -20.84 -48.98 9.97
N GLU A 83 -22.02 -49.28 9.42
CA GLU A 83 -22.27 -49.62 8.02
C GLU A 83 -21.93 -48.54 6.96
N GLN A 84 -21.23 -47.45 7.35
CA GLN A 84 -20.90 -46.32 6.42
C GLN A 84 -19.44 -46.32 6.04
N ILE A 85 -19.21 -46.62 4.76
CA ILE A 85 -17.92 -46.61 4.07
C ILE A 85 -17.33 -45.17 4.05
N ARG A 86 -16.14 -44.96 4.64
CA ARG A 86 -15.49 -43.69 4.79
C ARG A 86 -14.20 -43.60 4.00
N HIS A 87 -13.95 -42.48 3.31
CA HIS A 87 -12.67 -42.22 2.67
C HIS A 87 -11.55 -41.85 3.67
N GLN A 88 -10.36 -42.39 3.48
CA GLN A 88 -9.18 -42.07 4.30
C GLN A 88 -8.85 -40.58 4.25
N PRO A 89 -8.68 -39.88 5.40
CA PRO A 89 -8.29 -38.47 5.43
C PRO A 89 -6.92 -38.23 4.78
N VAL A 90 -6.74 -37.09 4.12
CA VAL A 90 -5.50 -36.75 3.39
C VAL A 90 -4.92 -35.45 3.91
N LEU A 91 -3.60 -35.44 4.20
CA LEU A 91 -2.85 -34.24 4.53
C LEU A 91 -1.95 -33.82 3.37
N ILE A 92 -2.22 -32.66 2.78
CA ILE A 92 -1.40 -32.05 1.72
C ILE A 92 -0.54 -30.96 2.37
N PHE A 93 0.77 -31.14 2.42
CA PHE A 93 1.66 -30.20 3.08
C PHE A 93 2.83 -29.75 2.20
N GLY A 94 3.29 -28.53 2.45
CA GLY A 94 4.39 -27.89 1.70
C GLY A 94 4.35 -26.37 1.86
N GLU A 95 5.35 -25.70 1.34
CA GLU A 95 5.51 -24.26 1.45
C GLU A 95 4.29 -23.45 0.94
N PRO A 96 4.13 -22.19 1.33
CA PRO A 96 3.11 -21.32 0.77
C PRO A 96 3.32 -21.09 -0.73
N GLY A 97 2.25 -20.77 -1.46
CA GLY A 97 2.30 -20.49 -2.90
C GLY A 97 2.41 -21.71 -3.81
N LEU A 98 2.23 -22.94 -3.31
CA LEU A 98 2.25 -24.18 -4.10
C LEU A 98 0.88 -24.57 -4.68
N ASN A 99 -0.15 -23.75 -4.47
CA ASN A 99 -1.53 -24.02 -4.92
C ASN A 99 -2.07 -25.38 -4.45
N LYS A 100 -1.89 -25.66 -3.16
CA LYS A 100 -2.35 -26.89 -2.52
C LYS A 100 -3.87 -27.05 -2.55
N ASP A 101 -4.62 -25.92 -2.56
CA ASP A 101 -6.06 -25.86 -2.76
C ASP A 101 -6.50 -26.53 -4.08
N ASN A 102 -5.76 -26.24 -5.13
CA ASN A 102 -6.02 -26.86 -6.43
C ASN A 102 -5.71 -28.38 -6.46
N LEU A 103 -4.75 -28.83 -5.65
CA LEU A 103 -4.47 -30.26 -5.52
C LEU A 103 -5.59 -30.98 -4.77
N ALA A 104 -6.16 -30.37 -3.72
CA ALA A 104 -7.34 -30.89 -3.03
C ALA A 104 -8.53 -31.01 -4.01
N ALA A 105 -8.75 -29.99 -4.84
CA ALA A 105 -9.77 -30.04 -5.88
C ALA A 105 -9.49 -31.16 -6.91
N LEU A 106 -8.23 -31.35 -7.33
CA LEU A 106 -7.84 -32.46 -8.25
C LEU A 106 -8.14 -33.84 -7.63
N ILE A 107 -7.89 -34.02 -6.35
CA ILE A 107 -8.19 -35.27 -5.64
C ILE A 107 -9.69 -35.52 -5.63
N HIS A 108 -10.48 -34.53 -5.24
CA HIS A 108 -11.94 -34.66 -5.18
C HIS A 108 -12.56 -34.96 -6.55
N PHE A 109 -12.28 -34.12 -7.58
CA PHE A 109 -12.86 -34.28 -8.92
C PHE A 109 -12.30 -35.49 -9.69
N GLY A 110 -11.18 -36.05 -9.24
CA GLY A 110 -10.61 -37.30 -9.78
C GLY A 110 -11.14 -38.58 -9.10
N SER A 111 -11.86 -38.50 -7.98
CA SER A 111 -12.34 -39.61 -7.20
C SER A 111 -13.78 -40.01 -7.51
N SER A 112 -14.25 -41.09 -6.90
CA SER A 112 -15.68 -41.51 -6.93
C SER A 112 -16.60 -40.45 -6.32
N ASN A 113 -16.08 -39.60 -5.40
CA ASN A 113 -16.84 -38.56 -4.70
C ASN A 113 -17.12 -37.29 -5.54
N LYS A 114 -16.75 -37.25 -6.82
CA LYS A 114 -16.85 -36.08 -7.72
C LYS A 114 -18.28 -35.51 -7.89
N ALA A 115 -19.30 -36.32 -7.65
CA ALA A 115 -20.70 -35.91 -7.75
C ALA A 115 -21.18 -35.13 -6.52
N ASN A 116 -20.50 -35.28 -5.40
CA ASN A 116 -20.82 -34.61 -4.14
C ASN A 116 -20.19 -33.19 -4.07
N PRO A 117 -20.71 -32.27 -3.25
CA PRO A 117 -20.13 -30.96 -3.10
C PRO A 117 -18.75 -31.01 -2.42
N ILE A 118 -17.84 -30.11 -2.83
CA ILE A 118 -16.58 -29.85 -2.15
C ILE A 118 -16.58 -28.42 -1.63
N ILE A 119 -16.32 -28.25 -0.34
CA ILE A 119 -16.18 -26.94 0.32
C ILE A 119 -14.77 -26.74 0.85
N GLN A 120 -14.33 -25.49 0.83
CA GLN A 120 -13.04 -25.08 1.35
C GLN A 120 -13.20 -24.02 2.44
N VAL A 121 -12.67 -24.30 3.63
CA VAL A 121 -12.75 -23.42 4.80
C VAL A 121 -11.35 -23.04 5.28
N ASN A 122 -11.15 -21.77 5.66
CA ASN A 122 -9.89 -21.31 6.25
C ASN A 122 -9.93 -21.46 7.77
N CYS A 123 -9.06 -22.29 8.33
CA CYS A 123 -9.01 -22.61 9.74
C CYS A 123 -8.68 -21.41 10.64
N GLU A 124 -7.98 -20.39 10.15
CA GLU A 124 -7.70 -19.15 10.89
C GLU A 124 -8.96 -18.39 11.33
N LYS A 125 -10.05 -18.50 10.52
CA LYS A 125 -11.30 -17.77 10.72
C LYS A 125 -12.46 -18.65 11.13
N LEU A 126 -12.22 -19.97 11.26
CA LEU A 126 -13.24 -20.96 11.53
C LEU A 126 -13.65 -20.91 13.00
N ARG A 127 -14.96 -20.85 13.25
CA ARG A 127 -15.56 -20.96 14.58
C ARG A 127 -16.24 -22.32 14.74
N SER A 128 -16.31 -22.81 15.98
CA SER A 128 -16.98 -24.09 16.28
C SER A 128 -18.43 -24.13 15.79
N GLN A 129 -19.14 -23.04 15.99
CA GLN A 129 -20.53 -22.85 15.58
C GLN A 129 -20.75 -22.93 14.08
N ASP A 130 -19.77 -22.48 13.29
CA ASP A 130 -19.87 -22.48 11.81
C ASP A 130 -19.68 -23.90 11.26
N LEU A 131 -18.78 -24.69 11.86
CA LEU A 131 -18.47 -26.04 11.40
C LEU A 131 -19.47 -27.09 11.92
N PHE A 132 -19.78 -27.05 13.21
CA PHE A 132 -20.55 -28.10 13.89
C PHE A 132 -22.00 -27.72 14.18
N GLY A 133 -22.40 -26.45 13.97
CA GLY A 133 -23.74 -25.94 14.29
C GLY A 133 -23.87 -25.40 15.70
N ARG A 134 -25.00 -24.72 15.97
CA ARG A 134 -25.30 -24.12 17.28
C ARG A 134 -26.32 -24.96 18.08
N SER A 135 -27.28 -25.53 17.37
CA SER A 135 -28.37 -26.34 17.93
C SER A 135 -28.92 -27.26 16.84
N ALA A 136 -29.87 -28.14 17.20
CA ALA A 136 -30.54 -29.00 16.22
C ALA A 136 -31.24 -28.22 15.11
N ASP A 137 -31.74 -27.02 15.41
CA ASP A 137 -32.42 -26.14 14.45
C ASP A 137 -31.44 -25.28 13.58
N HIS A 138 -30.16 -25.23 13.95
CA HIS A 138 -29.13 -24.49 13.22
C HIS A 138 -27.94 -25.38 12.87
N PRO A 139 -28.05 -26.19 11.80
CA PRO A 139 -27.04 -27.15 11.39
C PRO A 139 -25.75 -26.46 10.95
N GLY A 140 -24.60 -27.10 11.19
CA GLY A 140 -23.28 -26.62 10.79
C GLY A 140 -22.94 -26.98 9.36
N LEU A 141 -21.83 -26.40 8.87
CA LEU A 141 -21.31 -26.71 7.51
C LEU A 141 -21.09 -28.20 7.26
N LEU A 142 -20.71 -28.96 8.30
CA LEU A 142 -20.46 -30.39 8.18
C LEU A 142 -21.74 -31.18 7.94
N GLU A 143 -22.84 -30.78 8.58
CA GLU A 143 -24.16 -31.40 8.42
C GLU A 143 -24.76 -31.06 7.02
N TRP A 144 -24.66 -29.79 6.60
CA TRP A 144 -25.07 -29.37 5.25
C TRP A 144 -24.26 -30.05 4.15
N LEU A 145 -22.98 -30.36 4.41
CA LEU A 145 -22.10 -31.00 3.44
C LEU A 145 -22.49 -32.46 3.18
N GLY A 146 -22.88 -33.21 4.22
CA GLY A 146 -23.19 -34.63 4.11
C GLY A 146 -21.98 -35.45 3.63
N ALA A 147 -22.18 -36.31 2.64
CA ALA A 147 -21.13 -37.15 2.06
C ALA A 147 -20.14 -36.39 1.15
N GLY A 148 -20.16 -35.05 1.16
CA GLY A 148 -19.25 -34.22 0.38
C GLY A 148 -17.79 -34.23 0.88
N THR A 149 -16.97 -33.35 0.34
CA THR A 149 -15.56 -33.20 0.72
C THR A 149 -15.31 -31.89 1.43
N LEU A 150 -14.77 -31.96 2.64
CA LEU A 150 -14.35 -30.82 3.45
C LEU A 150 -12.84 -30.56 3.29
N VAL A 151 -12.46 -29.39 2.78
CA VAL A 151 -11.07 -28.95 2.70
C VAL A 151 -10.78 -27.95 3.82
N LEU A 152 -9.97 -28.38 4.79
CA LEU A 152 -9.47 -27.53 5.88
C LEU A 152 -8.16 -26.86 5.47
N ASN A 153 -8.22 -25.59 5.13
CA ASN A 153 -7.05 -24.83 4.69
C ASN A 153 -6.34 -24.17 5.87
N ASN A 154 -5.00 -24.22 5.89
CA ASN A 154 -4.13 -23.73 6.96
C ASN A 154 -4.47 -24.35 8.33
N ILE A 155 -4.52 -25.66 8.38
CA ILE A 155 -4.91 -26.38 9.61
C ILE A 155 -3.97 -26.12 10.79
N GLN A 156 -2.74 -25.69 10.56
CA GLN A 156 -1.80 -25.28 11.60
C GLN A 156 -2.27 -24.05 12.38
N ASP A 157 -3.14 -23.22 11.79
CA ASP A 157 -3.66 -21.96 12.37
C ASP A 157 -5.04 -22.18 13.04
N LEU A 158 -5.45 -23.44 13.22
CA LEU A 158 -6.71 -23.81 13.89
C LEU A 158 -6.69 -23.37 15.35
N GLY A 159 -7.77 -22.74 15.81
CA GLY A 159 -7.93 -22.30 17.20
C GLY A 159 -7.76 -23.46 18.20
N SER A 160 -7.13 -23.18 19.34
CA SER A 160 -6.87 -24.19 20.39
C SER A 160 -8.12 -24.93 20.87
N GLU A 161 -9.26 -24.25 20.89
CA GLU A 161 -10.56 -24.78 21.29
C GLU A 161 -11.11 -25.83 20.29
N LEU A 162 -10.84 -25.64 18.99
CA LEU A 162 -11.33 -26.51 17.92
C LEU A 162 -10.44 -27.72 17.67
N LYS A 163 -9.16 -27.67 18.09
CA LYS A 163 -8.19 -28.73 17.82
C LYS A 163 -8.64 -30.11 18.31
N PRO A 164 -9.12 -30.31 19.57
CA PRO A 164 -9.53 -31.63 20.02
C PRO A 164 -10.70 -32.21 19.21
N THR A 165 -11.72 -31.41 18.95
CA THR A 165 -12.94 -31.84 18.22
C THR A 165 -12.63 -32.16 16.75
N VAL A 166 -11.77 -31.35 16.08
CA VAL A 166 -11.35 -31.65 14.72
C VAL A 166 -10.43 -32.89 14.65
N LEU A 167 -9.60 -33.12 15.68
CA LEU A 167 -8.79 -34.33 15.77
C LEU A 167 -9.65 -35.59 15.97
N GLU A 168 -10.69 -35.50 16.79
CA GLU A 168 -11.68 -36.56 17.00
C GLU A 168 -12.41 -36.84 15.67
N LEU A 169 -12.88 -35.81 15.00
CA LEU A 169 -13.51 -35.93 13.68
C LEU A 169 -12.58 -36.61 12.65
N ILE A 170 -11.27 -36.28 12.63
CA ILE A 170 -10.32 -36.91 11.74
C ILE A 170 -10.11 -38.40 12.10
N LYS A 171 -10.01 -38.74 13.37
CA LYS A 171 -9.75 -40.10 13.86
C LYS A 171 -10.98 -41.02 13.77
N THR A 172 -12.10 -40.59 14.29
CA THR A 172 -13.29 -41.42 14.47
C THR A 172 -14.42 -41.12 13.49
N GLY A 173 -14.40 -39.92 12.88
CA GLY A 173 -15.51 -39.43 12.07
C GLY A 173 -16.69 -38.90 12.88
N THR A 174 -16.56 -38.85 14.17
CA THR A 174 -17.61 -38.36 15.07
C THR A 174 -17.29 -36.95 15.55
N TYR A 175 -18.30 -36.18 15.84
CA TYR A 175 -18.19 -34.85 16.42
C TYR A 175 -19.37 -34.56 17.34
N GLN A 176 -19.17 -33.69 18.30
CA GLN A 176 -20.20 -33.28 19.25
C GLN A 176 -20.89 -32.00 18.76
N THR A 177 -22.22 -31.99 18.75
CA THR A 177 -23.04 -30.81 18.47
C THR A 177 -23.41 -30.11 19.76
N GLY A 178 -23.25 -28.81 19.84
CA GLY A 178 -23.57 -27.98 21.01
C GLY A 178 -22.35 -27.33 21.67
N HIS A 179 -22.60 -26.31 22.51
CA HIS A 179 -21.55 -25.71 23.34
C HIS A 179 -21.05 -26.69 24.38
N GLN A 180 -19.80 -26.61 24.81
CA GLN A 180 -19.20 -27.39 25.89
C GLN A 180 -19.98 -27.35 27.22
N ASN A 181 -21.00 -26.50 27.33
CA ASN A 181 -21.88 -26.35 28.52
C ASN A 181 -23.33 -26.80 28.28
N SER A 182 -23.66 -27.48 27.18
CA SER A 182 -25.01 -28.02 27.01
C SER A 182 -25.14 -29.34 27.79
N GLU A 183 -26.19 -29.47 28.59
CA GLU A 183 -26.46 -30.64 29.48
C GLU A 183 -26.58 -31.97 28.73
N ASN A 184 -26.70 -32.00 27.38
CA ASN A 184 -26.73 -33.22 26.57
C ASN A 184 -26.02 -33.00 25.21
N PRO A 185 -24.71 -33.20 25.11
CA PRO A 185 -24.01 -33.17 23.81
C PRO A 185 -24.41 -34.42 23.00
N GLN A 186 -25.02 -34.21 21.83
CA GLN A 186 -25.28 -35.30 20.88
C GLN A 186 -24.06 -35.58 20.04
N THR A 187 -23.57 -36.82 20.08
CA THR A 187 -22.50 -37.27 19.19
C THR A 187 -23.09 -37.63 17.82
N LYS A 188 -22.70 -36.92 16.78
CA LYS A 188 -23.09 -37.18 15.38
C LYS A 188 -21.91 -37.77 14.59
N HIS A 189 -22.23 -38.62 13.63
CA HIS A 189 -21.25 -39.17 12.68
C HIS A 189 -21.30 -38.37 11.37
N SER A 190 -20.12 -38.04 10.80
CA SER A 190 -19.98 -37.34 9.50
C SER A 190 -19.44 -38.27 8.42
N PRO A 191 -20.15 -38.47 7.30
CA PRO A 191 -19.66 -39.23 6.16
C PRO A 191 -18.70 -38.38 5.27
N ALA A 192 -18.42 -37.15 5.64
CA ALA A 192 -17.61 -36.22 4.83
C ALA A 192 -16.15 -36.70 4.69
N TRP A 193 -15.61 -36.59 3.49
CA TRP A 193 -14.20 -36.83 3.24
C TRP A 193 -13.37 -35.59 3.64
N ILE A 194 -12.35 -35.77 4.48
CA ILE A 194 -11.57 -34.67 5.04
C ILE A 194 -10.23 -34.57 4.32
N LEU A 195 -9.99 -33.42 3.68
CA LEU A 195 -8.72 -33.02 3.09
C LEU A 195 -8.11 -31.88 3.90
N MET A 196 -6.89 -32.01 4.36
CA MET A 196 -6.19 -31.01 5.18
C MET A 196 -5.06 -30.38 4.37
N ILE A 197 -4.93 -29.06 4.46
CA ILE A 197 -3.84 -28.29 3.84
C ILE A 197 -3.01 -27.63 4.93
N SER A 198 -1.69 -27.86 4.93
CA SER A 198 -0.75 -27.28 5.88
C SER A 198 0.52 -26.78 5.22
N GLU A 199 1.25 -25.88 5.89
CA GLU A 199 2.61 -25.50 5.49
C GLU A 199 3.65 -26.53 5.94
N LYS A 200 3.42 -27.15 7.09
CA LYS A 200 4.30 -28.20 7.68
C LYS A 200 3.48 -29.41 8.05
N VAL A 201 4.14 -30.50 8.34
CA VAL A 201 3.44 -31.67 8.92
C VAL A 201 2.84 -31.25 10.27
N TRP A 202 1.55 -31.46 10.42
CA TRP A 202 0.86 -31.15 11.67
C TRP A 202 1.18 -32.25 12.71
N PRO A 203 1.84 -31.94 13.83
CA PRO A 203 2.36 -32.98 14.76
C PRO A 203 1.27 -33.83 15.36
N GLU A 204 0.10 -33.23 15.65
CA GLU A 204 -1.03 -33.90 16.31
C GLU A 204 -1.63 -35.06 15.45
N VAL A 205 -1.46 -35.00 14.13
CA VAL A 205 -1.93 -36.04 13.21
C VAL A 205 -0.80 -36.99 12.75
N SER A 206 0.39 -36.90 13.34
CA SER A 206 1.53 -37.74 12.94
C SER A 206 1.27 -39.23 13.17
N ASN A 207 0.53 -39.57 14.20
CA ASN A 207 0.20 -40.94 14.61
C ASN A 207 -1.18 -41.42 14.13
N CYS A 208 -1.87 -40.60 13.31
CA CYS A 208 -3.15 -41.02 12.73
C CYS A 208 -2.92 -41.73 11.39
N PRO A 209 -3.74 -42.72 11.03
CA PRO A 209 -3.67 -43.41 9.75
C PRO A 209 -4.22 -42.54 8.62
N ILE A 210 -3.49 -41.51 8.25
CA ILE A 210 -3.82 -40.54 7.19
C ILE A 210 -2.83 -40.63 6.04
N LYS A 211 -3.30 -40.41 4.82
CA LYS A 211 -2.41 -40.32 3.67
C LYS A 211 -1.73 -38.95 3.64
N LYS A 212 -0.39 -38.92 3.56
CA LYS A 212 0.43 -37.69 3.56
C LYS A 212 0.99 -37.43 2.17
N ILE A 213 0.64 -36.29 1.55
CA ILE A 213 1.16 -35.85 0.25
C ILE A 213 2.07 -34.64 0.47
N LYS A 214 3.35 -34.80 0.23
CA LYS A 214 4.34 -33.72 0.28
C LYS A 214 4.43 -33.03 -1.08
N VAL A 215 4.16 -31.72 -1.12
CA VAL A 215 4.30 -30.90 -2.33
C VAL A 215 5.69 -30.26 -2.33
N PRO A 216 6.58 -30.63 -3.24
CA PRO A 216 7.93 -30.08 -3.26
C PRO A 216 7.94 -28.63 -3.74
N PRO A 217 8.77 -27.73 -3.16
CA PRO A 217 8.92 -26.35 -3.60
C PRO A 217 9.52 -26.26 -5.00
N LEU A 218 9.25 -25.15 -5.70
CA LEU A 218 9.63 -24.98 -7.10
C LEU A 218 11.15 -25.02 -7.31
N ARG A 219 11.94 -24.54 -6.34
CA ARG A 219 13.42 -24.59 -6.37
C ARG A 219 14.01 -26.00 -6.46
N VAL A 220 13.28 -27.01 -6.00
CA VAL A 220 13.73 -28.42 -6.08
C VAL A 220 13.36 -29.06 -7.42
N ARG A 221 12.34 -28.56 -8.09
CA ARG A 221 11.83 -29.06 -9.37
C ARG A 221 12.06 -28.09 -10.53
N LYS A 222 13.29 -27.60 -10.68
CA LYS A 222 13.64 -26.55 -11.66
C LYS A 222 13.35 -26.95 -13.11
N ALA A 223 13.34 -28.27 -13.42
CA ALA A 223 12.95 -28.78 -14.74
C ALA A 223 11.48 -28.46 -15.12
N ASP A 224 10.60 -28.22 -14.13
CA ASP A 224 9.20 -27.92 -14.39
C ASP A 224 8.97 -26.45 -14.75
N ILE A 225 9.95 -25.56 -14.51
CA ILE A 225 9.80 -24.11 -14.69
C ILE A 225 9.42 -23.76 -16.13
N GLU A 226 10.08 -24.39 -17.12
CA GLU A 226 9.77 -24.15 -18.53
C GLU A 226 8.31 -24.48 -18.87
N ALA A 227 7.85 -25.66 -18.45
CA ALA A 227 6.48 -26.12 -18.68
C ALA A 227 5.45 -25.20 -17.97
N GLN A 228 5.77 -24.75 -16.75
CA GLN A 228 4.94 -23.83 -15.98
C GLN A 228 4.86 -22.44 -16.64
N VAL A 229 5.99 -21.87 -17.08
CA VAL A 229 6.02 -20.58 -17.78
C VAL A 229 5.23 -20.64 -19.08
N ASN A 230 5.45 -21.69 -19.87
CA ASN A 230 4.71 -21.88 -21.13
C ASN A 230 3.20 -22.00 -20.88
N TYR A 231 2.80 -22.73 -19.84
CA TYR A 231 1.39 -22.85 -19.45
C TYR A 231 0.79 -21.51 -19.07
N PHE A 232 1.43 -20.76 -18.16
CA PHE A 232 0.93 -19.45 -17.72
C PHE A 232 0.94 -18.42 -18.85
N SER A 233 2.00 -18.37 -19.66
CA SER A 233 2.08 -17.49 -20.82
C SER A 233 0.92 -17.74 -21.78
N GLN A 234 0.64 -19.02 -22.08
CA GLN A 234 -0.47 -19.38 -22.95
C GLN A 234 -1.83 -19.01 -22.36
N LEU A 235 -2.01 -19.22 -21.05
CA LEU A 235 -3.23 -18.86 -20.33
C LEU A 235 -3.51 -17.34 -20.41
N PHE A 236 -2.48 -16.53 -20.13
CA PHE A 236 -2.61 -15.08 -20.13
C PHE A 236 -2.72 -14.48 -21.54
N CYS A 237 -2.03 -15.05 -22.52
CA CYS A 237 -2.16 -14.64 -23.92
C CYS A 237 -3.58 -14.93 -24.44
N ARG A 238 -4.12 -16.12 -24.17
CA ARG A 238 -5.50 -16.49 -24.57
C ARG A 238 -6.54 -15.57 -23.92
N ALA A 239 -6.41 -15.29 -22.63
CA ALA A 239 -7.34 -14.41 -21.92
C ALA A 239 -7.40 -12.98 -22.49
N ARG A 240 -6.43 -12.58 -23.31
CA ARG A 240 -6.32 -11.25 -23.92
C ARG A 240 -6.33 -11.23 -25.43
N GLY A 241 -6.60 -12.37 -26.07
CA GLY A 241 -6.59 -12.48 -27.52
C GLY A 241 -5.21 -12.28 -28.19
N LEU A 242 -4.12 -12.56 -27.46
CA LEU A 242 -2.75 -12.39 -27.93
C LEU A 242 -2.21 -13.66 -28.55
N CYS A 243 -1.26 -13.52 -29.49
CA CYS A 243 -0.48 -14.63 -30.01
C CYS A 243 0.36 -15.30 -28.91
N LYS A 244 0.58 -16.60 -29.05
CA LYS A 244 1.42 -17.38 -28.15
C LYS A 244 2.84 -16.83 -28.15
N ARG A 245 3.38 -16.52 -26.96
CA ARG A 245 4.76 -16.06 -26.78
C ARG A 245 5.65 -17.19 -26.34
N ARG A 246 6.84 -17.27 -26.93
CA ARG A 246 7.86 -18.27 -26.61
C ARG A 246 8.85 -17.71 -25.58
N LEU A 247 9.36 -18.57 -24.71
CA LEU A 247 10.38 -18.21 -23.72
C LEU A 247 11.76 -18.24 -24.36
N GLU A 248 12.53 -17.18 -24.17
CA GLU A 248 13.92 -17.14 -24.60
C GLU A 248 14.79 -18.08 -23.76
N PRO A 249 15.77 -18.81 -24.36
CA PRO A 249 16.64 -19.73 -23.60
C PRO A 249 17.48 -19.05 -22.50
N ALA A 250 17.85 -17.78 -22.68
CA ALA A 250 18.54 -16.99 -21.66
C ALA A 250 17.64 -16.70 -20.46
N ALA A 251 16.39 -16.28 -20.71
CA ALA A 251 15.39 -16.07 -19.69
C ALA A 251 15.07 -17.37 -18.91
N LEU A 252 14.98 -18.51 -19.61
CA LEU A 252 14.76 -19.81 -18.97
C LEU A 252 15.90 -20.16 -18.00
N ARG A 253 17.17 -20.04 -18.42
CA ARG A 253 18.34 -20.33 -17.56
C ARG A 253 18.32 -19.48 -16.29
N ARG A 254 17.97 -18.22 -16.42
CA ARG A 254 17.89 -17.31 -15.27
C ARG A 254 16.70 -17.63 -14.37
N LEU A 255 15.53 -17.96 -14.91
CA LEU A 255 14.38 -18.45 -14.12
C LEU A 255 14.75 -19.74 -13.37
N GLN A 256 15.47 -20.68 -13.99
CA GLN A 256 15.93 -21.90 -13.34
C GLN A 256 16.96 -21.65 -12.23
N SER A 257 17.72 -20.56 -12.29
CA SER A 257 18.66 -20.18 -11.24
C SER A 257 18.01 -19.47 -10.05
N TYR A 258 16.74 -19.07 -10.18
CA TYR A 258 16.00 -18.36 -9.15
C TYR A 258 15.29 -19.33 -8.19
N ASP A 259 15.20 -18.99 -6.90
CA ASP A 259 14.70 -19.91 -5.86
C ASP A 259 13.19 -19.84 -5.59
N PHE A 260 12.49 -18.88 -6.16
CA PHE A 260 11.03 -18.69 -6.03
C PHE A 260 10.51 -18.84 -4.59
N PRO A 261 10.79 -17.91 -3.67
CA PRO A 261 10.29 -18.00 -2.29
C PRO A 261 8.76 -18.03 -2.19
N GLY A 262 8.05 -17.41 -3.14
CA GLY A 262 6.59 -17.49 -3.29
C GLY A 262 6.12 -18.63 -4.20
N ASN A 263 7.02 -19.53 -4.61
CA ASN A 263 6.74 -20.72 -5.40
C ASN A 263 5.93 -20.45 -6.70
N LEU A 264 4.89 -21.23 -6.97
CA LEU A 264 4.08 -21.13 -8.19
C LEU A 264 3.28 -19.83 -8.28
N THR A 265 2.84 -19.28 -7.17
CA THR A 265 2.10 -17.99 -7.15
C THR A 265 3.01 -16.84 -7.58
N GLU A 266 4.26 -16.86 -7.16
CA GLU A 266 5.26 -15.89 -7.59
C GLU A 266 5.57 -16.04 -9.08
N LEU A 267 5.84 -17.25 -9.54
CA LEU A 267 6.10 -17.54 -10.95
C LEU A 267 4.92 -17.10 -11.83
N GLU A 268 3.68 -17.40 -11.44
CA GLU A 268 2.47 -16.98 -12.14
C GLU A 268 2.38 -15.46 -12.26
N THR A 269 2.67 -14.74 -11.16
CA THR A 269 2.66 -13.26 -11.14
C THR A 269 3.76 -12.69 -12.03
N MET A 270 4.96 -13.30 -12.02
CA MET A 270 6.08 -12.89 -12.88
C MET A 270 5.74 -13.08 -14.35
N VAL A 271 5.19 -14.24 -14.75
CA VAL A 271 4.79 -14.49 -16.13
C VAL A 271 3.68 -13.56 -16.59
N LYS A 272 2.66 -13.32 -15.73
CA LYS A 272 1.60 -12.37 -16.02
C LYS A 272 2.15 -10.97 -16.28
N ARG A 273 3.09 -10.51 -15.45
CA ARG A 273 3.78 -9.22 -15.62
C ARG A 273 4.60 -9.19 -16.91
N ALA A 274 5.34 -10.26 -17.18
CA ALA A 274 6.15 -10.37 -18.40
C ALA A 274 5.32 -10.29 -19.69
N VAL A 275 4.17 -10.95 -19.74
CA VAL A 275 3.24 -10.85 -20.86
C VAL A 275 2.70 -9.43 -21.01
N LEU A 276 2.35 -8.75 -19.90
CA LEU A 276 1.86 -7.38 -19.92
C LEU A 276 2.91 -6.36 -20.42
N GLN A 277 4.16 -6.52 -19.98
CA GLN A 277 5.25 -5.63 -20.38
C GLN A 277 5.67 -5.84 -21.82
N SER A 278 5.65 -7.08 -22.30
CA SER A 278 5.93 -7.34 -23.70
C SER A 278 4.91 -6.69 -24.64
N MET A 279 3.68 -6.44 -24.17
CA MET A 279 2.67 -5.64 -24.92
C MET A 279 3.04 -4.16 -24.97
N ALA A 280 3.45 -3.58 -23.82
CA ALA A 280 3.80 -2.17 -23.76
C ALA A 280 5.02 -1.84 -24.64
N ASN A 281 5.97 -2.76 -24.77
CA ASN A 281 7.14 -2.60 -25.63
C ASN A 281 6.80 -2.70 -27.13
N GLU A 282 5.74 -3.42 -27.52
CA GLU A 282 5.25 -3.51 -28.89
C GLU A 282 4.53 -2.24 -29.36
N GLU A 283 3.86 -1.53 -28.43
CA GLU A 283 3.23 -0.23 -28.73
C GLU A 283 4.24 0.88 -28.96
N GLU A 284 5.44 0.79 -28.32
CA GLU A 284 6.53 1.77 -28.51
C GLU A 284 7.40 1.49 -29.75
N THR A 285 7.52 0.23 -30.17
CA THR A 285 8.34 -0.17 -31.35
C THR A 285 7.44 -0.70 -32.47
N ALA A 286 6.92 0.19 -33.29
CA ALA A 286 6.02 -0.11 -34.41
C ALA A 286 6.65 -0.96 -35.56
N LYS A 287 7.76 -1.66 -35.36
CA LYS A 287 8.48 -2.37 -36.44
C LYS A 287 8.97 -3.79 -36.17
N GLN A 288 8.83 -4.38 -34.99
CA GLN A 288 9.15 -5.82 -34.82
C GLN A 288 8.28 -6.43 -33.72
N SER A 289 7.26 -7.21 -34.11
CA SER A 289 6.47 -8.05 -33.19
C SER A 289 7.36 -9.17 -32.67
N THR A 290 8.03 -8.95 -31.56
CA THR A 290 8.82 -9.98 -30.88
C THR A 290 7.87 -10.90 -30.11
N THR A 291 7.58 -12.06 -30.69
CA THR A 291 6.80 -13.15 -30.06
C THR A 291 7.57 -13.86 -28.93
N MET A 292 8.70 -13.31 -28.49
CA MET A 292 9.57 -13.93 -27.47
C MET A 292 9.52 -13.17 -26.14
N LEU A 293 9.44 -13.92 -25.03
CA LEU A 293 9.61 -13.41 -23.67
C LEU A 293 11.10 -13.42 -23.35
N THR A 294 11.71 -12.24 -23.43
CA THR A 294 13.14 -12.03 -23.15
C THR A 294 13.42 -11.98 -21.65
N GLU A 295 14.68 -12.11 -21.26
CA GLU A 295 15.11 -12.00 -19.87
C GLU A 295 14.69 -10.69 -19.22
N GLU A 296 14.79 -9.57 -19.96
CA GLU A 296 14.47 -8.21 -19.50
C GLU A 296 13.01 -8.06 -19.05
N VAL A 297 12.09 -8.77 -19.68
CA VAL A 297 10.65 -8.69 -19.40
C VAL A 297 10.29 -9.39 -18.09
N PHE A 298 10.98 -10.46 -17.69
CA PHE A 298 10.76 -11.14 -16.41
C PHE A 298 11.33 -10.38 -15.23
N TRP A 299 12.52 -9.84 -15.41
CA TRP A 299 13.20 -9.02 -14.41
C TRP A 299 13.14 -7.57 -14.79
N ALA A 300 11.95 -7.06 -15.05
CA ALA A 300 11.65 -5.66 -15.38
C ALA A 300 12.15 -4.61 -14.36
N THR A 301 13.25 -4.89 -13.73
CA THR A 301 14.14 -3.93 -13.10
C THR A 301 15.02 -3.23 -14.13
N GLU A 302 15.00 -3.65 -15.38
CA GLU A 302 15.51 -2.95 -16.56
C GLU A 302 14.35 -2.48 -17.45
N SER A 303 13.36 -1.82 -16.87
CA SER A 303 12.43 -1.01 -17.65
C SER A 303 13.23 0.09 -18.38
N PRO A 304 12.73 0.66 -19.48
CA PRO A 304 13.32 1.85 -20.11
C PRO A 304 13.66 2.95 -19.13
N GLN A 305 13.02 2.97 -17.97
CA GLN A 305 13.31 3.80 -16.81
C GLN A 305 14.73 3.65 -16.24
N ARG A 306 15.42 2.51 -16.44
CA ARG A 306 16.80 2.31 -15.98
C ARG A 306 17.81 3.09 -16.81
N ARG A 307 17.52 3.42 -18.05
CA ARG A 307 18.38 4.26 -18.92
C ARG A 307 18.63 5.66 -18.37
N PHE A 308 17.73 6.17 -17.49
CA PHE A 308 17.81 7.50 -16.89
C PHE A 308 18.14 7.48 -15.40
N ARG A 309 18.58 6.37 -14.84
CA ARG A 309 18.92 6.25 -13.42
C ARG A 309 20.42 6.15 -13.23
N PHE A 310 21.00 7.16 -12.58
CA PHE A 310 22.39 7.16 -12.16
C PHE A 310 22.50 6.77 -10.69
N ASN A 311 23.30 5.75 -10.36
CA ASN A 311 23.49 5.32 -8.97
C ASN A 311 24.54 6.21 -8.28
N LEU A 312 24.09 7.10 -7.41
CA LEU A 312 24.92 8.04 -6.67
C LEU A 312 25.94 7.35 -5.74
N LEU A 313 25.57 6.19 -5.13
CA LEU A 313 26.47 5.49 -4.21
C LEU A 313 27.64 4.81 -4.92
N LYS A 314 27.44 4.43 -6.20
CA LYS A 314 28.53 3.89 -7.03
C LYS A 314 29.38 5.00 -7.64
N GLY A 315 28.73 6.11 -8.04
CA GLY A 315 29.43 7.25 -8.63
C GLY A 315 30.24 8.07 -7.63
N TYR A 316 29.77 8.13 -6.36
CA TYR A 316 30.40 8.93 -5.30
C TYR A 316 30.66 8.08 -4.04
N PRO A 317 31.81 7.39 -3.94
CA PRO A 317 32.14 6.54 -2.79
C PRO A 317 32.19 7.30 -1.46
N GLN A 318 32.60 8.55 -1.45
CA GLN A 318 32.62 9.41 -0.25
C GLN A 318 31.21 9.65 0.29
N LEU A 319 30.24 9.90 -0.58
CA LEU A 319 28.82 10.00 -0.20
C LEU A 319 28.33 8.69 0.45
N ARG A 320 28.70 7.55 -0.14
CA ARG A 320 28.36 6.24 0.44
C ARG A 320 28.94 6.07 1.85
N GLN A 321 30.22 6.42 2.05
CA GLN A 321 30.87 6.33 3.36
C GLN A 321 30.22 7.26 4.38
N PHE A 322 29.90 8.51 4.00
CA PHE A 322 29.18 9.45 4.85
C PHE A 322 27.80 8.91 5.28
N LEU A 323 27.02 8.38 4.35
CA LEU A 323 25.67 7.85 4.61
C LEU A 323 25.69 6.56 5.44
N LEU A 324 26.76 5.76 5.37
CA LEU A 324 26.99 4.58 6.21
C LEU A 324 27.51 4.94 7.60
N SER A 325 28.14 6.11 7.75
CA SER A 325 28.73 6.55 9.03
C SER A 325 27.66 6.88 10.08
N PRO A 326 28.04 6.97 11.37
CA PRO A 326 27.15 7.44 12.43
C PRO A 326 26.73 8.91 12.29
N TRP A 327 27.44 9.70 11.45
CA TRP A 327 27.10 11.10 11.22
C TRP A 327 25.68 11.24 10.66
N TRP A 328 25.34 10.44 9.66
CA TRP A 328 24.00 10.47 9.06
C TRP A 328 23.09 9.35 9.58
N PRO A 329 21.91 9.64 10.10
CA PRO A 329 21.44 10.93 10.61
C PRO A 329 21.75 11.09 12.12
N THR A 330 22.36 10.09 12.77
CA THR A 330 22.36 9.94 14.24
C THR A 330 23.08 11.07 14.95
N ARG A 331 24.34 11.39 14.54
CA ARG A 331 25.10 12.48 15.20
C ARG A 331 24.47 13.84 14.94
N ILE A 332 23.91 14.09 13.75
CA ILE A 332 23.18 15.32 13.43
C ILE A 332 21.95 15.43 14.34
N ASN A 333 21.19 14.34 14.49
CA ASN A 333 19.98 14.33 15.32
C ASN A 333 20.26 14.60 16.80
N TYR A 334 21.18 13.85 17.38
CA TYR A 334 21.46 13.96 18.83
C TYR A 334 22.49 15.03 19.20
N GLY A 335 23.36 15.43 18.26
CA GLY A 335 24.40 16.45 18.51
C GLY A 335 23.93 17.87 18.18
N PHE A 336 23.03 18.04 17.23
CA PHE A 336 22.57 19.37 16.81
C PHE A 336 21.06 19.53 16.99
N THR A 337 20.21 18.73 16.30
CA THR A 337 18.76 18.98 16.23
C THR A 337 18.09 18.88 17.61
N LEU A 338 18.53 17.94 18.45
CA LEU A 338 18.01 17.77 19.82
C LEU A 338 18.18 19.02 20.68
N TRP A 339 19.28 19.75 20.52
CA TRP A 339 19.60 20.93 21.31
C TRP A 339 19.12 22.22 20.67
N PHE A 340 19.15 22.33 19.36
CA PHE A 340 18.72 23.51 18.63
C PHE A 340 17.20 23.75 18.75
N TYR A 341 16.41 22.70 18.70
CA TYR A 341 14.95 22.82 18.71
C TYR A 341 14.38 23.44 20.00
N PRO A 342 14.77 23.08 21.23
CA PRO A 342 14.29 23.75 22.43
C PRO A 342 14.66 25.25 22.47
N ILE A 343 15.84 25.59 21.92
CA ILE A 343 16.25 27.00 21.82
C ILE A 343 15.28 27.76 20.90
N VAL A 344 14.95 27.20 19.74
CA VAL A 344 13.97 27.76 18.82
C VAL A 344 12.61 27.95 19.50
N VAL A 345 12.12 26.93 20.21
CA VAL A 345 10.84 27.01 20.94
C VAL A 345 10.90 28.04 22.05
N ALA A 346 12.00 28.08 22.83
CA ALA A 346 12.19 29.05 23.88
C ALA A 346 12.17 30.49 23.35
N VAL A 347 12.86 30.76 22.25
CA VAL A 347 12.87 32.07 21.60
C VAL A 347 11.49 32.46 21.08
N LEU A 348 10.68 31.53 20.59
CA LEU A 348 9.30 31.80 20.16
C LEU A 348 8.39 32.22 21.31
N PHE A 349 8.59 31.68 22.53
CA PHE A 349 7.76 32.02 23.70
C PHE A 349 8.24 33.26 24.45
N TRP A 350 9.56 33.39 24.62
CA TRP A 350 10.15 34.45 25.46
C TRP A 350 10.77 35.61 24.69
N GLY A 351 10.98 35.45 23.38
CA GLY A 351 11.49 36.49 22.52
C GLY A 351 10.42 37.51 22.07
N PRO A 352 10.80 38.52 21.28
CA PRO A 352 9.88 39.43 20.61
C PRO A 352 8.81 38.65 19.85
N GLN A 353 7.57 39.17 19.84
CA GLN A 353 6.43 38.40 19.31
C GLN A 353 6.19 38.61 17.81
N THR A 354 6.92 39.52 17.17
CA THR A 354 6.81 39.85 15.74
C THR A 354 7.97 39.23 14.95
N ARG A 355 7.76 38.96 13.65
CA ARG A 355 8.75 38.26 12.80
C ARG A 355 9.99 39.09 12.53
N ASP A 356 9.89 40.39 12.48
CA ASP A 356 10.99 41.35 12.33
C ASP A 356 11.91 41.46 13.55
N GLY A 357 11.43 41.04 14.72
CA GLY A 357 12.22 41.03 15.97
C GLY A 357 12.59 39.65 16.48
N ASN A 358 11.97 38.57 15.99
CA ASN A 358 12.17 37.22 16.52
C ASN A 358 12.95 36.34 15.53
N PHE A 359 14.18 35.97 15.91
CA PHE A 359 15.04 35.11 15.11
C PHE A 359 14.40 33.76 14.76
N ALA A 360 13.74 33.10 15.73
CA ALA A 360 13.18 31.78 15.51
C ALA A 360 11.97 31.82 14.55
N LEU A 361 11.16 32.87 14.62
CA LEU A 361 10.03 33.08 13.72
C LEU A 361 10.50 33.42 12.30
N ASN A 362 11.48 34.32 12.17
CA ASN A 362 12.09 34.66 10.88
C ASN A 362 12.76 33.44 10.25
N PHE A 363 13.56 32.68 11.05
CA PHE A 363 14.19 31.45 10.56
C PHE A 363 13.17 30.42 10.05
N PHE A 364 12.05 30.24 10.76
CA PHE A 364 11.03 29.26 10.40
C PHE A 364 10.29 29.66 9.12
N TRP A 365 9.82 30.89 8.99
CA TRP A 365 9.00 31.34 7.86
C TRP A 365 9.80 31.82 6.66
N ALA A 366 10.87 32.62 6.85
CA ALA A 366 11.63 33.20 5.75
C ALA A 366 12.77 32.29 5.23
N TRP A 367 13.31 31.37 6.06
CA TRP A 367 14.39 30.46 5.63
C TRP A 367 13.91 29.04 5.41
N TRP A 368 13.32 28.42 6.43
CA TRP A 368 13.05 26.99 6.42
C TRP A 368 12.03 26.61 5.33
N TRP A 369 10.91 27.34 5.22
CA TRP A 369 9.88 27.05 4.21
C TRP A 369 10.39 27.16 2.76
N PRO A 370 11.01 28.29 2.30
CA PRO A 370 11.57 28.37 0.95
C PRO A 370 12.59 27.29 0.66
N LEU A 371 13.53 27.01 1.60
CA LEU A 371 14.57 26.01 1.40
C LEU A 371 14.01 24.60 1.27
N VAL A 372 12.99 24.24 2.08
CA VAL A 372 12.37 22.92 2.01
C VAL A 372 11.61 22.76 0.70
N LEU A 373 10.87 23.79 0.24
CA LEU A 373 10.16 23.76 -1.04
C LEU A 373 11.12 23.63 -2.22
N ILE A 374 12.25 24.35 -2.22
CA ILE A 374 13.32 24.19 -3.21
C ILE A 374 13.93 22.78 -3.11
N GLY A 375 14.08 22.23 -1.92
CA GLY A 375 14.70 20.93 -1.69
C GLY A 375 13.86 19.73 -2.18
N PHE A 376 12.53 19.82 -2.22
CA PHE A 376 11.67 18.69 -2.59
C PHE A 376 11.96 18.09 -3.98
N PRO A 377 12.11 18.84 -5.05
CA PRO A 377 12.47 18.29 -6.36
C PRO A 377 13.79 17.53 -6.37
N PHE A 378 14.73 17.92 -5.52
CA PHE A 378 16.06 17.33 -5.47
C PHE A 378 16.11 16.13 -4.55
N VAL A 379 15.83 16.30 -3.27
CA VAL A 379 16.09 15.31 -2.20
C VAL A 379 14.82 14.77 -1.51
N GLY A 380 13.63 15.14 -1.98
CA GLY A 380 12.37 14.63 -1.43
C GLY A 380 12.20 14.87 0.07
N ARG A 381 11.89 13.81 0.84
CA ARG A 381 11.63 13.89 2.29
C ARG A 381 12.89 13.89 3.17
N LEU A 382 14.02 14.39 2.68
CA LEU A 382 15.29 14.36 3.46
C LEU A 382 15.15 15.01 4.84
N TRP A 383 14.42 16.12 4.93
CA TRP A 383 14.10 16.78 6.19
C TRP A 383 13.52 15.84 7.25
N CYS A 384 12.66 14.90 6.87
CA CYS A 384 12.07 13.94 7.81
C CYS A 384 13.09 12.97 8.45
N ALA A 385 14.32 12.90 7.93
CA ALA A 385 15.39 12.11 8.56
C ALA A 385 16.03 12.82 9.77
N VAL A 386 15.97 14.17 9.79
CA VAL A 386 16.56 15.02 10.84
C VAL A 386 15.51 15.87 11.56
N CYS A 387 14.23 15.50 11.41
CA CYS A 387 13.09 16.25 11.95
C CYS A 387 13.10 16.23 13.50
N PRO A 388 13.01 17.39 14.18
CA PRO A 388 13.04 17.48 15.64
C PRO A 388 11.87 16.73 16.30
N PHE A 389 10.65 16.88 15.78
CA PHE A 389 9.45 16.24 16.34
C PHE A 389 9.62 14.73 16.54
N MET A 390 10.24 14.08 15.56
CA MET A 390 10.51 12.66 15.61
C MET A 390 11.61 12.29 16.60
N ILE A 391 12.65 13.10 16.73
CA ILE A 391 13.78 12.88 17.66
C ILE A 391 13.26 12.90 19.10
N TYR A 392 12.41 13.88 19.44
CA TYR A 392 11.78 13.95 20.78
C TYR A 392 10.87 12.75 21.02
N GLY A 393 10.13 12.28 20.01
CA GLY A 393 9.37 11.04 20.12
C GLY A 393 10.25 9.82 20.42
N GLU A 394 11.39 9.68 19.75
CA GLU A 394 12.33 8.57 19.99
C GLU A 394 13.02 8.65 21.37
N VAL A 395 13.37 9.85 21.83
CA VAL A 395 13.92 10.07 23.17
C VAL A 395 12.89 9.72 24.24
N ALA A 396 11.67 10.23 24.10
CA ALA A 396 10.57 9.95 25.03
C ALA A 396 10.23 8.44 25.07
N GLN A 397 10.24 7.76 23.92
CA GLN A 397 10.07 6.31 23.85
C GLN A 397 11.13 5.56 24.64
N LYS A 398 12.42 5.90 24.44
CA LYS A 398 13.53 5.29 25.16
C LYS A 398 13.42 5.50 26.66
N LEU A 399 13.15 6.73 27.10
CA LEU A 399 12.96 7.07 28.52
C LEU A 399 11.77 6.31 29.11
N SER A 400 10.65 6.28 28.42
CA SER A 400 9.44 5.56 28.85
C SER A 400 9.69 4.05 29.01
N LEU A 401 10.53 3.43 28.14
CA LEU A 401 10.87 2.02 28.24
C LEU A 401 11.90 1.72 29.35
N ILE A 402 12.74 2.70 29.74
CA ILE A 402 13.63 2.58 30.89
C ILE A 402 12.82 2.64 32.18
N VAL A 403 11.90 3.61 32.30
CA VAL A 403 11.06 3.79 33.49
C VAL A 403 10.02 2.70 33.65
N TRP A 404 9.43 2.29 32.52
CA TRP A 404 8.37 1.29 32.49
C TRP A 404 8.61 0.28 31.36
N PRO A 405 9.38 -0.79 31.63
CA PRO A 405 9.65 -1.83 30.64
C PRO A 405 8.38 -2.54 30.19
N ARG A 406 8.01 -2.35 28.92
CA ARG A 406 6.83 -2.96 28.31
C ARG A 406 7.04 -3.24 26.83
N LYS A 407 6.22 -4.11 26.25
CA LYS A 407 6.15 -4.25 24.79
C LYS A 407 5.29 -3.12 24.24
N LEU A 408 5.81 -2.40 23.25
CA LEU A 408 5.06 -1.39 22.51
C LEU A 408 3.98 -2.05 21.66
N GLN A 409 2.90 -1.32 21.44
CA GLN A 409 1.80 -1.79 20.61
C GLN A 409 2.21 -1.86 19.14
N GLY A 410 1.82 -2.95 18.46
CA GLY A 410 1.94 -3.03 17.01
C GLY A 410 1.01 -2.01 16.33
N TRP A 411 1.35 -1.63 15.11
CA TRP A 411 0.53 -0.66 14.37
C TRP A 411 -0.87 -1.21 14.04
N PRO A 412 -1.94 -0.47 14.30
CA PRO A 412 -3.30 -0.80 13.87
C PRO A 412 -3.45 -0.54 12.36
N ARG A 413 -2.81 -1.39 11.53
CA ARG A 413 -2.62 -1.15 10.10
C ARG A 413 -3.93 -0.95 9.35
N ALA A 414 -4.93 -1.82 9.57
CA ALA A 414 -6.20 -1.74 8.88
C ALA A 414 -6.94 -0.41 9.13
N TRP A 415 -6.92 0.07 10.38
CA TRP A 415 -7.49 1.36 10.75
C TRP A 415 -6.68 2.51 10.17
N ALA A 416 -5.35 2.48 10.31
CA ALA A 416 -4.46 3.53 9.86
C ALA A 416 -4.46 3.69 8.33
N GLU A 417 -4.55 2.60 7.56
CA GLU A 417 -4.67 2.63 6.11
C GLU A 417 -6.02 3.20 5.65
N ARG A 418 -7.09 2.95 6.40
CA ARG A 418 -8.42 3.46 6.08
C ARG A 418 -8.60 4.93 6.46
N TRP A 419 -8.20 5.32 7.67
CA TRP A 419 -8.52 6.62 8.26
C TRP A 419 -7.33 7.57 8.41
N GLY A 420 -6.11 7.07 8.53
CA GLY A 420 -4.91 7.88 8.81
C GLY A 420 -4.73 9.02 7.82
N GLY A 421 -4.94 8.78 6.51
CA GLY A 421 -4.83 9.81 5.50
C GLY A 421 -5.89 10.92 5.62
N TRP A 422 -7.10 10.58 6.04
CA TRP A 422 -8.18 11.56 6.24
C TRP A 422 -8.00 12.37 7.54
N ILE A 423 -7.46 11.75 8.60
CA ILE A 423 -7.08 12.45 9.83
C ILE A 423 -5.97 13.46 9.55
N LEU A 424 -4.96 13.05 8.78
CA LEU A 424 -3.88 13.91 8.31
C LEU A 424 -4.43 15.11 7.51
N TYR A 425 -5.36 14.85 6.58
CA TYR A 425 -6.04 15.89 5.81
C TYR A 425 -6.79 16.87 6.71
N GLY A 426 -7.61 16.38 7.64
CA GLY A 426 -8.34 17.22 8.61
C GLY A 426 -7.40 18.02 9.50
N GLY A 427 -6.31 17.42 9.97
CA GLY A 427 -5.28 18.12 10.72
C GLY A 427 -4.63 19.26 9.94
N PHE A 428 -4.43 19.06 8.62
CA PHE A 428 -3.88 20.11 7.76
C PHE A 428 -4.88 21.25 7.53
N VAL A 429 -6.17 20.95 7.33
CA VAL A 429 -7.23 21.97 7.26
C VAL A 429 -7.24 22.84 8.52
N LEU A 430 -7.17 22.23 9.71
CA LEU A 430 -7.14 22.96 10.97
C LEU A 430 -5.92 23.86 11.10
N ILE A 431 -4.74 23.40 10.66
CA ILE A 431 -3.52 24.20 10.67
C ILE A 431 -3.67 25.43 9.76
N LEU A 432 -4.16 25.26 8.52
CA LEU A 432 -4.33 26.36 7.57
C LEU A 432 -5.35 27.40 8.05
N LEU A 433 -6.49 26.96 8.63
CA LEU A 433 -7.45 27.88 9.22
C LEU A 433 -6.88 28.60 10.44
N TRP A 434 -6.07 27.91 11.26
CA TRP A 434 -5.40 28.54 12.40
C TRP A 434 -4.38 29.59 11.95
N GLU A 435 -3.59 29.25 10.92
CA GLU A 435 -2.59 30.14 10.32
C GLU A 435 -3.21 31.43 9.82
N GLU A 436 -4.31 31.35 9.06
CA GLU A 436 -4.98 32.50 8.47
C GLU A 436 -5.73 33.34 9.52
N LEU A 437 -6.57 32.72 10.36
CA LEU A 437 -7.47 33.40 11.25
C LEU A 437 -6.76 34.11 12.43
N TRP A 438 -5.59 33.61 12.84
CA TRP A 438 -4.83 34.18 13.97
C TRP A 438 -3.45 34.71 13.58
N ASN A 439 -3.20 34.91 12.30
CA ASN A 439 -1.94 35.44 11.75
C ASN A 439 -0.70 34.75 12.34
N LEU A 440 -0.65 33.43 12.19
CA LEU A 440 0.37 32.56 12.79
C LEU A 440 1.79 32.93 12.30
N GLU A 441 1.90 33.38 11.07
CA GLU A 441 3.17 33.77 10.43
C GLU A 441 3.87 34.94 11.12
N ASN A 442 3.08 35.82 11.75
CA ASN A 442 3.58 37.04 12.44
C ASN A 442 3.48 36.94 13.95
N THR A 443 3.04 35.81 14.53
CA THR A 443 2.82 35.67 15.96
C THR A 443 3.70 34.53 16.52
N ALA A 444 4.75 34.90 17.26
CA ALA A 444 5.79 33.92 17.66
C ALA A 444 5.25 32.85 18.61
N TYR A 445 4.51 33.18 19.66
CA TYR A 445 3.99 32.21 20.64
C TYR A 445 2.99 31.21 19.99
N LEU A 446 2.21 31.62 19.01
CA LEU A 446 1.29 30.73 18.28
C LEU A 446 2.07 29.74 17.41
N SER A 447 3.10 30.19 16.71
CA SER A 447 4.01 29.31 15.98
C SER A 447 4.73 28.34 16.93
N GLY A 448 5.09 28.80 18.15
CA GLY A 448 5.62 27.95 19.22
C GLY A 448 4.63 26.84 19.63
N TRP A 449 3.35 27.17 19.83
CA TRP A 449 2.31 26.19 20.12
C TRP A 449 2.09 25.18 18.99
N LEU A 450 2.12 25.62 17.75
CA LEU A 450 2.03 24.71 16.60
C LEU A 450 3.14 23.65 16.65
N LEU A 451 4.38 24.10 16.85
CA LEU A 451 5.54 23.17 16.95
C LEU A 451 5.40 22.20 18.13
N LEU A 452 4.91 22.68 19.30
CA LEU A 452 4.70 21.84 20.48
C LEU A 452 3.57 20.83 20.29
N ILE A 453 2.45 21.20 19.67
CA ILE A 453 1.33 20.29 19.40
C ILE A 453 1.77 19.15 18.46
N ILE A 454 2.50 19.48 17.39
CA ILE A 454 3.06 18.47 16.48
C ILE A 454 4.02 17.55 17.22
N THR A 455 4.87 18.11 18.09
CA THR A 455 5.82 17.34 18.91
C THR A 455 5.09 16.43 19.90
N ALA A 456 4.06 16.96 20.59
CA ALA A 456 3.25 16.17 21.51
C ALA A 456 2.59 14.97 20.82
N GLY A 457 2.02 15.16 19.63
CA GLY A 457 1.48 14.07 18.81
C GLY A 457 2.55 13.01 18.48
N ALA A 458 3.74 13.43 18.11
CA ALA A 458 4.87 12.53 17.84
C ALA A 458 5.31 11.77 19.09
N VAL A 459 5.40 12.44 20.25
CA VAL A 459 5.76 11.84 21.55
C VAL A 459 4.73 10.81 21.99
N VAL A 460 3.44 11.18 22.00
CA VAL A 460 2.34 10.27 22.39
C VAL A 460 2.35 9.02 21.53
N CYS A 461 2.40 9.17 20.20
CA CYS A 461 2.43 8.03 19.29
C CYS A 461 3.69 7.18 19.45
N SER A 462 4.86 7.78 19.75
CA SER A 462 6.11 7.04 19.93
C SER A 462 6.14 6.26 21.25
N VAL A 463 5.49 6.77 22.29
CA VAL A 463 5.37 6.07 23.59
C VAL A 463 4.40 4.90 23.49
N LEU A 464 3.34 4.99 22.68
CA LEU A 464 2.32 3.95 22.55
C LEU A 464 2.71 2.87 21.53
N PHE A 465 3.19 3.28 20.34
CA PHE A 465 3.42 2.39 19.22
C PHE A 465 4.91 2.15 18.95
N GLU A 466 5.20 1.00 18.37
CA GLU A 466 6.53 0.72 17.88
C GLU A 466 6.89 1.63 16.69
N ARG A 467 8.14 2.04 16.56
CA ARG A 467 8.68 2.84 15.45
C ARG A 467 7.92 4.18 15.24
N ARG A 468 7.99 4.75 14.03
CA ARG A 468 7.49 6.09 13.70
C ARG A 468 6.07 6.05 13.11
N PHE A 469 5.10 5.57 13.88
CA PHE A 469 3.68 5.51 13.46
C PHE A 469 3.13 6.88 13.07
N TRP A 470 3.38 7.92 13.90
CA TRP A 470 3.01 9.31 13.64
C TRP A 470 3.43 9.79 12.26
N CYS A 471 4.74 9.62 11.91
CA CYS A 471 5.32 10.13 10.67
C CYS A 471 4.72 9.51 9.39
N ARG A 472 4.15 8.32 9.50
CA ARG A 472 3.59 7.62 8.35
C ARG A 472 2.12 7.93 8.13
N TYR A 473 1.32 8.05 9.19
CA TYR A 473 -0.13 8.08 9.09
C TYR A 473 -0.80 9.35 9.60
N LEU A 474 -0.24 10.02 10.59
CA LEU A 474 -0.93 11.08 11.31
C LEU A 474 -0.29 12.47 11.18
N CYS A 475 1.00 12.56 10.87
CA CYS A 475 1.69 13.85 10.78
C CYS A 475 1.24 14.66 9.56
N PRO A 476 0.59 15.82 9.74
CA PRO A 476 0.13 16.66 8.60
C PRO A 476 1.30 17.09 7.71
N ILE A 477 2.37 17.61 8.30
CA ILE A 477 3.59 18.01 7.58
C ILE A 477 4.22 16.80 6.85
N GLY A 478 4.16 15.61 7.47
CA GLY A 478 4.61 14.36 6.84
C GLY A 478 3.79 13.99 5.59
N GLY A 479 2.50 14.32 5.56
CA GLY A 479 1.63 14.12 4.40
C GLY A 479 2.01 15.01 3.23
N MET A 480 2.15 16.30 3.47
CA MET A 480 2.59 17.29 2.49
C MET A 480 3.99 16.93 1.93
N ASN A 481 4.96 16.65 2.83
CA ASN A 481 6.30 16.23 2.43
C ASN A 481 6.28 14.94 1.57
N GLY A 482 5.36 14.00 1.90
CA GLY A 482 5.16 12.78 1.13
C GLY A 482 4.62 13.03 -0.27
N LEU A 483 3.71 13.98 -0.40
CA LEU A 483 3.13 14.39 -1.68
C LEU A 483 4.20 15.03 -2.59
N PHE A 484 4.91 16.03 -2.10
CA PHE A 484 5.98 16.71 -2.86
C PHE A 484 7.17 15.79 -3.18
N ALA A 485 7.48 14.82 -2.30
CA ALA A 485 8.56 13.86 -2.56
C ALA A 485 8.32 12.97 -3.79
N LYS A 486 7.10 12.88 -4.30
CA LYS A 486 6.81 12.19 -5.57
C LYS A 486 7.47 12.86 -6.77
N LEU A 487 7.75 14.18 -6.69
CA LEU A 487 8.49 14.93 -7.70
C LEU A 487 10.02 14.75 -7.58
N SER A 488 10.54 14.18 -6.51
CA SER A 488 11.97 14.11 -6.24
C SER A 488 12.76 13.34 -7.29
N MET A 489 13.91 13.90 -7.64
CA MET A 489 14.91 13.29 -8.51
C MET A 489 15.69 12.18 -7.80
N VAL A 490 15.93 12.31 -6.49
CA VAL A 490 16.61 11.28 -5.71
C VAL A 490 15.59 10.23 -5.25
N GLU A 491 15.91 8.96 -5.50
CA GLU A 491 15.14 7.83 -5.01
C GLU A 491 16.01 6.78 -4.35
N LEU A 492 15.50 6.18 -3.27
CA LEU A 492 16.11 5.02 -2.65
C LEU A 492 15.32 3.77 -3.05
N ARG A 493 16.01 2.80 -3.65
CA ARG A 493 15.42 1.53 -4.09
C ARG A 493 16.40 0.39 -3.81
N ALA A 494 15.88 -0.80 -3.58
CA ALA A 494 16.69 -2.01 -3.56
C ALA A 494 16.58 -2.75 -4.90
N GLN A 495 17.63 -3.48 -5.24
CA GLN A 495 17.64 -4.36 -6.39
C GLN A 495 16.77 -5.58 -6.09
N GLN A 496 15.59 -5.64 -6.71
CA GLN A 496 14.60 -6.70 -6.43
C GLN A 496 15.18 -8.11 -6.64
N GLY A 497 15.99 -8.30 -7.69
CA GLY A 497 16.63 -9.59 -7.95
C GLY A 497 17.52 -10.08 -6.81
N ILE A 498 18.28 -9.20 -6.16
CA ILE A 498 19.12 -9.55 -5.02
C ILE A 498 18.24 -9.80 -3.78
N CYS A 499 17.25 -8.93 -3.53
CA CYS A 499 16.36 -9.07 -2.37
C CYS A 499 15.55 -10.36 -2.39
N SER A 500 15.11 -10.80 -3.57
CA SER A 500 14.29 -11.99 -3.71
C SER A 500 15.11 -13.29 -3.84
N ALA A 501 16.35 -13.23 -4.36
CA ALA A 501 17.19 -14.39 -4.57
C ALA A 501 18.10 -14.72 -3.36
N ALA A 502 18.71 -13.68 -2.75
CA ALA A 502 19.77 -13.88 -1.75
C ALA A 502 19.36 -13.51 -0.32
N CYS A 503 18.32 -12.68 -0.13
CA CYS A 503 17.98 -12.17 1.20
C CYS A 503 16.90 -13.02 1.87
N ASN A 504 17.26 -13.62 3.02
CA ASN A 504 16.36 -14.36 3.92
C ASN A 504 16.17 -13.67 5.29
N THR A 505 16.95 -12.63 5.57
CA THR A 505 16.98 -11.98 6.89
C THR A 505 16.04 -10.78 7.02
N TYR A 506 15.85 -10.00 5.93
CA TYR A 506 15.03 -8.79 5.89
C TYR A 506 15.41 -7.73 6.93
N HIS A 507 16.70 -7.64 7.31
CA HIS A 507 17.19 -6.71 8.34
C HIS A 507 16.92 -5.25 8.00
N CYS A 508 16.88 -4.88 6.72
CA CYS A 508 16.51 -3.54 6.26
C CYS A 508 15.10 -3.12 6.71
N TYR A 509 14.20 -4.09 6.87
CA TYR A 509 12.80 -3.88 7.26
C TYR A 509 12.54 -4.25 8.73
N LYS A 510 12.96 -5.44 9.16
CA LYS A 510 12.69 -5.96 10.52
C LYS A 510 13.66 -5.43 11.56
N GLY A 511 14.86 -5.05 11.19
CA GLY A 511 15.99 -4.87 12.09
C GLY A 511 16.68 -6.19 12.36
N GLY A 512 17.85 -6.12 12.99
CA GLY A 512 18.60 -7.31 13.34
C GLY A 512 20.06 -7.01 13.71
N PRO A 513 20.79 -8.04 14.11
CA PRO A 513 22.22 -7.96 14.37
C PRO A 513 22.99 -7.65 13.09
N ALA A 514 24.24 -7.24 13.24
CA ALA A 514 25.18 -7.13 12.12
C ALA A 514 25.39 -8.51 11.49
N GLU A 515 25.35 -8.58 10.15
CA GLU A 515 25.55 -9.80 9.37
C GLU A 515 26.28 -9.43 8.09
N GLY A 516 27.38 -10.07 7.81
CA GLY A 516 28.25 -9.70 6.69
C GLY A 516 28.66 -8.23 6.75
N GLU A 517 28.35 -7.45 5.71
CA GLU A 517 28.60 -6.00 5.67
C GLU A 517 27.47 -5.16 6.29
N GLY A 518 26.36 -5.77 6.71
CA GLY A 518 25.22 -5.09 7.32
C GLY A 518 25.48 -4.67 8.75
N GLN A 519 25.18 -3.42 9.09
CA GLN A 519 25.28 -2.92 10.46
C GLN A 519 24.04 -3.30 11.26
N LYS A 520 24.19 -3.47 12.58
CA LYS A 520 23.07 -3.66 13.49
C LYS A 520 22.14 -2.44 13.48
N THR A 521 20.86 -2.65 13.19
CA THR A 521 19.84 -1.59 13.15
C THR A 521 18.51 -2.06 13.71
N ALA A 522 17.64 -1.12 14.07
CA ALA A 522 16.25 -1.40 14.42
C ALA A 522 15.34 -1.64 13.19
N GLY A 523 15.87 -1.58 11.97
CA GLY A 523 15.12 -1.68 10.73
C GLY A 523 14.43 -0.39 10.30
N CYS A 524 13.67 -0.43 9.22
CA CYS A 524 13.01 0.75 8.65
C CYS A 524 12.05 1.40 9.64
N PRO A 525 12.25 2.69 10.01
CA PRO A 525 11.42 3.35 11.02
C PRO A 525 9.97 3.58 10.59
N VAL A 526 9.70 3.57 9.29
CA VAL A 526 8.35 3.76 8.72
C VAL A 526 7.79 2.47 8.10
N TYR A 527 8.33 1.32 8.42
CA TYR A 527 7.91 0.01 7.90
C TYR A 527 7.76 -0.02 6.36
N SER A 528 8.72 0.53 5.64
CA SER A 528 8.75 0.48 4.17
C SER A 528 9.91 -0.39 3.70
N HIS A 529 9.60 -1.44 2.92
CA HIS A 529 10.64 -2.28 2.35
C HIS A 529 11.19 -1.62 1.07
N PRO A 530 12.51 -1.41 0.94
CA PRO A 530 13.08 -0.65 -0.18
C PRO A 530 12.84 -1.27 -1.56
N ALA A 531 12.60 -2.59 -1.64
CA ALA A 531 12.25 -3.25 -2.91
C ALA A 531 10.76 -3.12 -3.29
N GLN A 532 9.90 -2.74 -2.34
CA GLN A 532 8.44 -2.62 -2.56
C GLN A 532 7.98 -1.17 -2.74
N LEU A 533 8.89 -0.20 -2.63
CA LEU A 533 8.55 1.21 -2.82
C LEU A 533 8.16 1.48 -4.28
N SER A 534 6.92 1.90 -4.50
CA SER A 534 6.41 2.34 -5.80
C SER A 534 6.78 3.80 -6.11
N ASP A 535 6.83 4.64 -5.07
CA ASP A 535 7.19 6.06 -5.12
C ASP A 535 8.02 6.48 -3.89
N ASN A 536 8.34 7.78 -3.76
CA ASN A 536 9.17 8.31 -2.68
C ASN A 536 8.38 8.71 -1.42
N ARG A 537 7.06 8.63 -1.43
CA ARG A 537 6.19 9.07 -0.33
C ARG A 537 6.55 8.44 1.02
N ASN A 538 6.80 7.14 1.02
CA ASN A 538 7.05 6.37 2.24
C ASN A 538 8.55 6.16 2.54
N CYS A 539 9.44 7.01 1.98
CA CYS A 539 10.88 6.97 2.24
C CYS A 539 11.37 8.31 2.79
N VAL A 540 11.90 8.31 4.01
CA VAL A 540 12.46 9.50 4.67
C VAL A 540 13.98 9.64 4.49
N LEU A 541 14.61 8.84 3.63
CA LEU A 541 16.04 8.88 3.34
C LEU A 541 16.96 8.79 4.59
N CYS A 542 16.52 8.10 5.64
CA CYS A 542 17.31 7.89 6.86
C CYS A 542 18.49 6.92 6.70
N MET A 543 18.58 6.24 5.55
CA MET A 543 19.62 5.27 5.19
C MET A 543 19.73 4.02 6.09
N THR A 544 18.78 3.79 6.99
CA THR A 544 18.80 2.60 7.86
C THR A 544 18.82 1.29 7.06
N CYS A 545 18.06 1.23 5.97
CA CYS A 545 18.05 0.06 5.08
C CYS A 545 19.38 -0.13 4.33
N LEU A 546 20.09 0.95 3.98
CA LEU A 546 21.42 0.90 3.39
C LEU A 546 22.43 0.33 4.38
N LYS A 547 22.39 0.78 5.65
CA LYS A 547 23.25 0.31 6.73
C LYS A 547 23.02 -1.16 7.08
N ALA A 548 21.75 -1.58 7.09
CA ALA A 548 21.34 -2.92 7.51
C ALA A 548 21.51 -4.01 6.44
N CYS A 549 21.73 -3.65 5.17
CA CYS A 549 21.72 -4.62 4.08
C CYS A 549 23.06 -5.34 3.91
N PRO A 550 23.18 -6.66 4.24
CA PRO A 550 24.42 -7.41 4.07
C PRO A 550 24.74 -7.68 2.58
N HIS A 551 23.71 -7.62 1.71
CA HIS A 551 23.84 -7.93 0.27
C HIS A 551 24.09 -6.69 -0.59
N GLN A 552 24.29 -5.51 -0.02
CA GLN A 552 24.52 -4.24 -0.72
C GLN A 552 23.49 -3.94 -1.84
N SER A 553 22.26 -4.45 -1.69
CA SER A 553 21.23 -4.32 -2.74
C SER A 553 20.59 -2.93 -2.78
N VAL A 554 20.75 -2.10 -1.73
CA VAL A 554 20.14 -0.78 -1.64
C VAL A 554 20.95 0.23 -2.45
N ALA A 555 20.27 0.91 -3.36
CA ALA A 555 20.86 1.94 -4.23
C ALA A 555 20.14 3.28 -4.00
N LEU A 556 20.92 4.36 -4.04
CA LEU A 556 20.43 5.73 -4.10
C LEU A 556 20.61 6.21 -5.55
N ASN A 557 19.49 6.41 -6.25
CA ASN A 557 19.49 6.73 -7.66
C ASN A 557 19.09 8.17 -7.91
N LEU A 558 19.70 8.79 -8.92
CA LEU A 558 19.23 10.03 -9.51
C LEU A 558 18.37 9.68 -10.73
N ARG A 559 17.19 10.30 -10.85
CA ARG A 559 16.22 10.09 -11.93
C ARG A 559 15.55 11.39 -12.35
N PRO A 560 14.88 11.48 -13.50
CA PRO A 560 14.07 12.64 -13.85
C PRO A 560 12.94 12.88 -12.81
N PRO A 561 12.61 14.15 -12.52
CA PRO A 561 11.59 14.49 -11.53
C PRO A 561 10.23 13.92 -11.92
N GLY A 562 9.47 13.42 -10.93
CA GLY A 562 8.09 12.98 -11.12
C GLY A 562 7.89 11.68 -11.89
N VAL A 563 8.93 10.96 -12.31
CA VAL A 563 8.83 9.71 -13.12
C VAL A 563 7.87 8.69 -12.49
N ALA A 564 7.82 8.57 -11.16
CA ALA A 564 6.91 7.65 -10.51
C ALA A 564 5.42 7.94 -10.82
N LEU A 565 5.05 9.20 -11.05
CA LEU A 565 3.66 9.62 -11.23
C LEU A 565 3.00 9.07 -12.50
N TRP A 566 3.75 8.83 -13.56
CA TRP A 566 3.20 8.21 -14.79
C TRP A 566 3.61 6.77 -15.01
N THR A 567 4.35 6.17 -14.05
CA THR A 567 4.88 4.80 -14.21
C THR A 567 4.40 3.82 -13.16
N SER A 568 4.59 4.10 -11.87
CA SER A 568 4.49 3.10 -10.80
C SER A 568 3.72 3.51 -9.56
N HIS A 569 3.33 4.81 -9.41
CA HIS A 569 2.65 5.23 -8.19
C HIS A 569 1.22 4.67 -8.09
N THR A 570 0.73 4.56 -6.87
CA THR A 570 -0.67 4.22 -6.57
C THR A 570 -1.42 5.50 -6.20
N THR A 571 -2.60 5.69 -6.81
CA THR A 571 -3.47 6.83 -6.51
C THR A 571 -4.19 6.64 -5.19
N SER A 572 -4.41 7.76 -4.47
CA SER A 572 -5.13 7.74 -3.20
C SER A 572 -6.04 8.98 -3.09
N GLY A 573 -7.30 8.77 -2.68
CA GLY A 573 -8.29 9.83 -2.61
C GLY A 573 -7.91 10.97 -1.65
N TYR A 574 -7.39 10.63 -0.45
CA TYR A 574 -6.98 11.65 0.52
C TYR A 574 -5.73 12.42 0.08
N GLU A 575 -4.83 11.84 -0.74
CA GLU A 575 -3.71 12.60 -1.31
C GLU A 575 -4.16 13.62 -2.35
N VAL A 576 -5.13 13.25 -3.18
CA VAL A 576 -5.74 14.18 -4.13
C VAL A 576 -6.47 15.30 -3.39
N ALA A 577 -7.22 14.97 -2.34
CA ALA A 577 -7.86 15.96 -1.49
C ALA A 577 -6.83 16.90 -0.87
N LEU A 578 -5.71 16.38 -0.34
CA LEU A 578 -4.61 17.18 0.21
C LEU A 578 -3.94 18.05 -0.85
N LEU A 579 -3.73 17.55 -2.06
CA LEU A 579 -3.17 18.32 -3.18
C LEU A 579 -4.05 19.53 -3.50
N LEU A 580 -5.36 19.30 -3.64
CA LEU A 580 -6.33 20.36 -3.95
C LEU A 580 -6.50 21.36 -2.78
N LEU A 581 -6.44 20.88 -1.53
CA LEU A 581 -6.40 21.72 -0.35
C LEU A 581 -5.18 22.66 -0.34
N LEU A 582 -4.00 22.14 -0.65
CA LEU A 582 -2.77 22.92 -0.71
C LEU A 582 -2.77 23.95 -1.86
N LEU A 583 -3.45 23.67 -3.00
CA LEU A 583 -3.72 24.68 -4.02
C LEU A 583 -4.63 25.80 -3.46
N GLY A 584 -5.62 25.44 -2.63
CA GLY A 584 -6.44 26.39 -1.90
C GLY A 584 -5.66 27.19 -0.87
N ALA A 585 -4.64 26.59 -0.24
CA ALA A 585 -3.76 27.29 0.71
C ALA A 585 -3.00 28.46 0.05
N VAL A 586 -2.52 28.27 -1.20
CA VAL A 586 -1.86 29.36 -1.95
C VAL A 586 -2.82 30.55 -2.18
N LEU A 587 -4.11 30.27 -2.43
CA LEU A 587 -5.15 31.31 -2.53
C LEU A 587 -5.46 31.93 -1.16
N LEU A 588 -5.48 31.11 -0.12
CA LEU A 588 -5.78 31.53 1.25
C LEU A 588 -4.76 32.56 1.74
N HIS A 589 -3.48 32.33 1.54
CA HIS A 589 -2.42 33.29 1.92
C HIS A 589 -2.51 34.63 1.16
N ARG A 590 -3.40 34.75 0.18
CA ARG A 590 -3.70 35.97 -0.58
C ARG A 590 -5.20 36.32 -0.48
N LEU A 591 -5.84 35.91 0.61
CA LEU A 591 -7.28 36.07 0.81
C LEU A 591 -7.77 37.51 0.68
N PRO A 592 -7.09 38.55 1.23
CA PRO A 592 -7.52 39.95 1.06
C PRO A 592 -7.50 40.40 -0.40
N GLN A 593 -6.45 40.04 -1.16
CA GLN A 593 -6.34 40.34 -2.58
C GLN A 593 -7.41 39.60 -3.41
N LEU A 594 -7.65 38.33 -3.07
CA LEU A 594 -8.66 37.50 -3.73
C LEU A 594 -10.09 38.09 -3.51
N THR A 595 -10.42 38.48 -2.28
CA THR A 595 -11.73 39.08 -1.98
C THR A 595 -11.91 40.41 -2.70
N THR A 596 -10.90 41.26 -2.71
CA THR A 596 -10.91 42.53 -3.47
C THR A 596 -11.07 42.27 -4.99
N LEU A 597 -10.41 41.27 -5.53
CA LEU A 597 -10.52 40.88 -6.96
C LEU A 597 -11.94 40.42 -7.32
N LEU A 598 -12.59 39.65 -6.43
CA LEU A 598 -13.90 39.03 -6.72
C LEU A 598 -15.09 39.92 -6.37
N PHE A 599 -15.00 40.74 -5.28
CA PHE A 599 -16.12 41.48 -4.71
C PHE A 599 -15.90 43.01 -4.71
N GLY A 600 -14.71 43.49 -5.12
CA GLY A 600 -14.37 44.90 -5.14
C GLY A 600 -13.88 45.44 -3.80
N ASP A 601 -14.13 44.75 -2.70
CA ASP A 601 -13.65 45.11 -1.36
C ASP A 601 -13.33 43.89 -0.50
N ALA A 602 -12.73 44.11 0.67
CA ALA A 602 -12.44 43.12 1.67
C ALA A 602 -13.35 43.22 2.93
N ALA A 603 -14.48 43.91 2.82
CA ALA A 603 -15.38 44.18 3.96
C ALA A 603 -15.88 42.90 4.65
N MET A 604 -15.99 41.78 3.91
CA MET A 604 -16.36 40.48 4.45
C MET A 604 -15.36 39.95 5.48
N LEU A 605 -14.08 40.33 5.41
CA LEU A 605 -13.04 39.89 6.33
C LEU A 605 -13.04 40.64 7.67
N SER A 606 -13.81 41.74 7.78
CA SER A 606 -13.91 42.54 9.03
C SER A 606 -14.62 41.79 10.15
N SER A 607 -15.54 40.86 9.84
CA SER A 607 -16.21 40.03 10.82
C SER A 607 -15.54 38.67 10.93
N PHE A 608 -15.36 38.13 12.13
CA PHE A 608 -14.76 36.80 12.35
C PHE A 608 -15.52 35.70 11.57
N GLY A 609 -16.87 35.72 11.61
CA GLY A 609 -17.67 34.73 10.87
C GLY A 609 -17.49 34.84 9.36
N GLY A 610 -17.44 36.06 8.81
CA GLY A 610 -17.16 36.29 7.39
C GLY A 610 -15.76 35.82 6.99
N HIS A 611 -14.76 36.07 7.82
CA HIS A 611 -13.39 35.62 7.60
C HIS A 611 -13.30 34.07 7.56
N VAL A 612 -13.92 33.35 8.53
CA VAL A 612 -13.99 31.90 8.56
C VAL A 612 -14.65 31.33 7.31
N ILE A 613 -15.78 31.94 6.88
CA ILE A 613 -16.50 31.51 5.68
C ILE A 613 -15.62 31.72 4.43
N ALA A 614 -15.06 32.93 4.29
CA ALA A 614 -14.17 33.22 3.14
C ALA A 614 -12.96 32.30 3.07
N ALA A 615 -12.29 32.06 4.20
CA ALA A 615 -11.16 31.14 4.30
C ALA A 615 -11.55 29.71 3.91
N THR A 616 -12.68 29.20 4.44
CA THR A 616 -13.16 27.84 4.13
C THR A 616 -13.55 27.68 2.67
N VAL A 617 -14.26 28.64 2.11
CA VAL A 617 -14.65 28.63 0.69
C VAL A 617 -13.41 28.67 -0.21
N THR A 618 -12.44 29.50 0.12
CA THR A 618 -11.17 29.62 -0.63
C THR A 618 -10.38 28.31 -0.62
N LEU A 619 -10.31 27.63 0.52
CA LEU A 619 -9.65 26.30 0.61
C LEU A 619 -10.34 25.25 -0.27
N LEU A 620 -11.66 25.29 -0.41
CA LEU A 620 -12.42 24.33 -1.20
C LEU A 620 -12.48 24.69 -2.69
N LEU A 621 -12.24 25.93 -3.06
CA LEU A 621 -12.40 26.46 -4.41
C LEU A 621 -11.65 25.61 -5.48
N PRO A 622 -10.35 25.29 -5.34
CA PRO A 622 -9.66 24.48 -6.33
C PRO A 622 -10.25 23.07 -6.46
N SER A 623 -10.77 22.51 -5.36
CA SER A 623 -11.41 21.18 -5.39
C SER A 623 -12.66 21.19 -6.28
N VAL A 624 -13.50 22.21 -6.14
CA VAL A 624 -14.72 22.38 -6.94
C VAL A 624 -14.38 22.64 -8.41
N LEU A 625 -13.41 23.53 -8.67
CA LEU A 625 -13.00 23.91 -10.02
C LEU A 625 -12.39 22.70 -10.79
N VAL A 626 -11.45 22.00 -10.19
CA VAL A 626 -10.77 20.86 -10.84
C VAL A 626 -11.74 19.69 -11.02
N TRP A 627 -12.62 19.44 -10.06
CA TRP A 627 -13.65 18.40 -10.19
C TRP A 627 -14.68 18.77 -11.28
N GLY A 628 -15.14 19.99 -11.33
CA GLY A 628 -16.06 20.49 -12.37
C GLY A 628 -15.43 20.39 -13.78
N CYS A 629 -14.16 20.75 -13.89
CA CYS A 629 -13.38 20.60 -15.11
C CYS A 629 -13.29 19.13 -15.58
N ASP A 630 -13.10 18.19 -14.67
CA ASP A 630 -13.07 16.75 -15.03
C ASP A 630 -14.45 16.25 -15.46
N ARG A 631 -15.54 16.74 -14.84
CA ARG A 631 -16.90 16.46 -15.28
C ARG A 631 -17.17 17.00 -16.68
N LEU A 632 -16.72 18.22 -16.97
CA LEU A 632 -16.80 18.80 -18.31
C LEU A 632 -16.03 17.95 -19.33
N ARG A 633 -14.80 17.53 -19.01
CA ARG A 633 -13.99 16.64 -19.85
C ARG A 633 -14.72 15.32 -20.16
N THR A 634 -15.32 14.70 -19.15
CA THR A 634 -16.04 13.42 -19.32
C THR A 634 -17.30 13.60 -20.16
N SER A 635 -18.06 14.68 -19.95
CA SER A 635 -19.27 15.00 -20.76
C SER A 635 -18.93 15.28 -22.22
N LEU A 636 -17.89 16.09 -22.48
CA LEU A 636 -17.41 16.35 -23.83
C LEU A 636 -16.93 15.07 -24.52
N SER A 637 -16.20 14.21 -23.80
CA SER A 637 -15.72 12.93 -24.36
C SER A 637 -16.89 12.01 -24.77
N GLN A 638 -17.97 11.99 -24.00
CA GLN A 638 -19.19 11.25 -24.32
C GLN A 638 -19.93 11.82 -25.53
N LEU A 639 -20.02 13.15 -25.66
CA LEU A 639 -20.59 13.83 -26.81
C LEU A 639 -19.81 13.51 -28.09
N PHE A 640 -18.50 13.67 -28.07
CA PHE A 640 -17.65 13.37 -29.23
C PHE A 640 -17.66 11.89 -29.62
N SER A 641 -17.81 10.96 -28.66
CA SER A 641 -17.91 9.52 -28.95
C SER A 641 -19.20 9.17 -29.69
N LYS A 642 -20.31 9.89 -29.47
CA LYS A 642 -21.57 9.73 -30.19
C LYS A 642 -21.49 10.19 -31.66
N PHE A 643 -20.66 11.19 -31.95
CA PHE A 643 -20.49 11.73 -33.30
C PHE A 643 -19.42 11.02 -34.14
N SER A 644 -18.54 10.22 -33.57
CA SER A 644 -17.41 9.57 -34.26
C SER A 644 -17.39 8.06 -34.02
N ALA A 645 -18.34 7.37 -34.67
CA ALA A 645 -18.47 5.90 -34.58
C ALA A 645 -17.26 5.10 -35.17
N GLN A 646 -16.36 5.75 -35.91
CA GLN A 646 -15.29 5.08 -36.68
C GLN A 646 -13.89 5.10 -36.04
N GLN A 647 -13.65 5.79 -34.94
CA GLN A 647 -12.29 5.91 -34.34
C GLN A 647 -12.09 5.24 -32.96
N VAL A 648 -12.95 4.28 -32.58
CA VAL A 648 -12.95 3.69 -31.21
C VAL A 648 -11.74 2.77 -30.95
N HIS A 649 -10.98 2.35 -31.96
CA HIS A 649 -9.92 1.33 -31.79
C HIS A 649 -8.52 1.82 -31.40
N ARG A 650 -8.28 3.14 -31.27
CA ARG A 650 -6.91 3.69 -30.97
C ARG A 650 -6.79 4.52 -29.70
N THR A 651 -7.78 4.54 -28.82
CA THR A 651 -7.70 5.38 -27.62
C THR A 651 -7.34 4.53 -26.41
N GLY A 652 -6.26 4.88 -25.73
CA GLY A 652 -5.84 4.28 -24.47
C GLY A 652 -6.93 4.37 -23.38
N PRO A 653 -6.80 3.63 -22.27
CA PRO A 653 -7.81 3.58 -21.20
C PRO A 653 -8.10 4.98 -20.67
N ASN A 654 -9.38 5.28 -20.48
CA ASN A 654 -9.81 6.56 -19.92
C ASN A 654 -9.32 6.67 -18.47
N ARG A 655 -8.41 7.61 -18.18
CA ARG A 655 -7.87 7.83 -16.83
C ARG A 655 -8.92 8.55 -15.98
N GLY A 656 -9.04 8.09 -14.72
CA GLY A 656 -9.98 8.67 -13.75
C GLY A 656 -9.50 10.01 -13.19
N PHE A 657 -10.42 10.75 -12.55
CA PHE A 657 -10.17 12.02 -11.86
C PHE A 657 -8.96 11.94 -10.92
N LEU A 658 -8.89 10.89 -10.09
CA LEU A 658 -7.82 10.73 -9.11
C LEU A 658 -6.42 10.62 -9.74
N GLU A 659 -6.31 10.04 -10.94
CA GLU A 659 -5.03 9.93 -11.64
C GLU A 659 -4.61 11.27 -12.24
N LEU A 660 -5.53 11.97 -12.90
CA LEU A 660 -5.26 13.24 -13.58
C LEU A 660 -4.96 14.38 -12.61
N ALA A 661 -5.54 14.34 -11.41
CA ALA A 661 -5.33 15.36 -10.38
C ALA A 661 -3.85 15.51 -9.99
N TYR A 662 -3.05 14.46 -10.06
CA TYR A 662 -1.59 14.57 -9.80
C TYR A 662 -0.85 15.40 -10.86
N GLY A 663 -1.46 15.69 -12.00
CA GLY A 663 -0.94 16.63 -13.00
C GLY A 663 -0.73 18.05 -12.47
N TYR A 664 -1.50 18.47 -11.47
CA TYR A 664 -1.38 19.79 -10.84
C TYR A 664 -0.25 19.90 -9.82
N LEU A 665 0.43 18.80 -9.47
CA LEU A 665 1.44 18.78 -8.41
C LEU A 665 2.65 19.69 -8.67
N PRO A 666 3.21 19.80 -9.89
CA PRO A 666 4.28 20.76 -10.15
C PRO A 666 3.84 22.23 -10.00
N LEU A 667 2.62 22.56 -10.47
CA LEU A 667 2.06 23.91 -10.30
C LEU A 667 1.88 24.23 -8.81
N LEU A 668 1.33 23.29 -8.03
CA LEU A 668 1.19 23.45 -6.58
C LEU A 668 2.53 23.76 -5.91
N LEU A 669 3.58 22.95 -6.19
CA LEU A 669 4.87 23.14 -5.55
C LEU A 669 5.48 24.51 -5.90
N LEU A 670 5.42 24.90 -7.19
CA LEU A 670 6.04 26.13 -7.65
C LEU A 670 5.21 27.37 -7.34
N ALA A 671 3.90 27.27 -7.22
CA ALA A 671 3.03 28.34 -6.72
C ALA A 671 3.27 28.56 -5.21
N SER A 672 3.37 27.48 -4.42
CA SER A 672 3.76 27.59 -3.00
C SER A 672 5.15 28.24 -2.86
N LEU A 673 6.12 27.84 -3.69
CA LEU A 673 7.43 28.47 -3.69
C LEU A 673 7.35 29.95 -4.08
N ALA A 674 6.61 30.31 -5.13
CA ALA A 674 6.40 31.70 -5.55
C ALA A 674 5.83 32.56 -4.41
N HIS A 675 4.88 32.04 -3.65
CA HIS A 675 4.34 32.72 -2.46
C HIS A 675 5.44 33.01 -1.43
N TYR A 676 6.20 31.96 -1.01
CA TYR A 676 7.22 32.10 0.04
C TYR A 676 8.52 32.78 -0.45
N LEU A 677 8.73 32.96 -1.76
CA LEU A 677 9.88 33.72 -2.29
C LEU A 677 9.84 35.19 -1.86
N LEU A 678 8.65 35.77 -1.64
CA LEU A 678 8.52 37.13 -1.13
C LEU A 678 9.18 37.24 0.25
N MET A 679 8.79 36.40 1.21
CA MET A 679 9.39 36.38 2.55
C MET A 679 10.87 35.98 2.51
N GLY A 680 11.20 34.94 1.73
CA GLY A 680 12.57 34.43 1.64
C GLY A 680 13.58 35.42 1.08
N LEU A 681 13.19 36.26 0.13
CA LEU A 681 14.11 37.20 -0.51
C LEU A 681 14.05 38.63 0.09
N SER A 682 12.96 38.99 0.77
CA SER A 682 12.85 40.29 1.46
C SER A 682 13.31 40.24 2.92
N GLU A 683 13.07 39.13 3.63
CA GLU A 683 13.27 39.05 5.08
C GLU A 683 14.42 38.11 5.51
N ALA A 684 14.73 37.06 4.71
CA ALA A 684 15.76 36.10 5.09
C ALA A 684 17.15 36.74 5.22
N GLY A 685 17.47 37.73 4.38
CA GLY A 685 18.74 38.44 4.46
C GLY A 685 18.86 39.39 5.67
N GLN A 686 17.79 39.57 6.42
CA GLN A 686 17.78 40.34 7.68
C GLN A 686 18.00 39.45 8.94
N ILE A 687 18.35 38.19 8.78
CA ILE A 687 18.46 37.24 9.89
C ILE A 687 19.47 37.69 10.96
N LEU A 688 20.55 38.35 10.56
CA LEU A 688 21.56 38.86 11.51
C LEU A 688 21.06 40.06 12.31
N PRO A 689 20.45 41.12 11.73
CA PRO A 689 19.76 42.16 12.47
C PRO A 689 18.67 41.63 13.40
N VAL A 690 17.85 40.69 12.93
CA VAL A 690 16.78 40.07 13.74
C VAL A 690 17.37 39.24 14.89
N PHE A 691 18.47 38.54 14.67
CA PHE A 691 19.17 37.81 15.72
C PHE A 691 19.68 38.77 16.81
N LYS A 692 20.28 39.93 16.42
CA LYS A 692 20.68 40.98 17.38
C LYS A 692 19.47 41.51 18.16
N ALA A 693 18.36 41.83 17.46
CA ALA A 693 17.13 42.28 18.11
C ALA A 693 16.60 41.26 19.12
N THR A 694 16.63 39.98 18.77
CA THR A 694 16.20 38.90 19.66
C THR A 694 17.10 38.83 20.91
N LEU A 695 18.42 38.91 20.74
CA LEU A 695 19.37 38.86 21.87
C LEU A 695 19.27 40.07 22.78
N SER A 696 19.09 41.26 22.20
CA SER A 696 18.93 42.50 22.98
C SER A 696 17.61 42.55 23.79
N ALA A 697 16.63 41.71 23.42
CA ALA A 697 15.38 41.58 24.19
C ALA A 697 15.51 40.60 25.39
N ILE A 698 16.59 39.84 25.50
CA ILE A 698 16.79 38.89 26.60
C ILE A 698 17.38 39.64 27.81
N PRO A 699 16.69 39.66 28.99
CA PRO A 699 17.22 40.29 30.21
C PRO A 699 18.59 39.72 30.58
N GLY A 700 19.54 40.61 30.86
CA GLY A 700 20.94 40.25 31.23
C GLY A 700 21.94 40.16 30.05
N ILE A 701 21.46 40.09 28.77
CA ILE A 701 22.31 40.26 27.58
C ILE A 701 22.23 41.75 27.14
N SER A 702 21.11 42.38 27.33
CA SER A 702 20.91 43.83 27.09
C SER A 702 21.92 44.74 27.74
N ASP A 703 22.48 44.34 28.90
CA ASP A 703 23.44 45.13 29.67
C ASP A 703 24.89 44.89 29.29
N ASN A 704 25.16 43.90 28.42
CA ASN A 704 26.53 43.55 28.04
C ASN A 704 26.94 44.26 26.74
N THR A 705 27.46 45.47 26.87
CA THR A 705 27.91 46.37 25.80
C THR A 705 28.96 45.75 24.87
N HIS A 706 29.83 44.82 25.37
CA HIS A 706 30.84 44.13 24.58
C HIS A 706 30.24 43.07 23.64
N ALA A 707 29.26 42.29 24.10
CA ALA A 707 28.57 41.31 23.27
C ALA A 707 27.76 41.99 22.18
N LEU A 708 27.05 43.09 22.50
CA LEU A 708 26.33 43.90 21.57
C LEU A 708 27.19 44.64 20.52
N ALA A 709 28.42 45.06 20.91
CA ALA A 709 29.36 45.71 19.98
C ALA A 709 29.93 44.73 18.94
N ILE A 710 30.26 43.47 19.35
CA ILE A 710 30.69 42.42 18.40
C ILE A 710 29.57 42.07 17.43
N LEU A 711 28.32 41.99 17.92
CA LEU A 711 27.14 41.76 17.12
C LEU A 711 26.78 42.99 16.28
N GLY A 712 27.17 44.19 16.66
CA GLY A 712 26.93 45.44 15.95
C GLY A 712 27.50 45.40 14.53
N ASN A 713 28.73 45.00 14.37
CA ASN A 713 29.40 44.88 13.07
C ASN A 713 28.85 43.77 12.18
N LEU A 714 28.29 42.70 12.78
CA LEU A 714 27.61 41.64 12.02
C LEU A 714 26.19 42.01 11.60
N ALA A 715 25.49 42.84 12.40
CA ALA A 715 24.11 43.24 12.16
C ALA A 715 23.97 44.28 11.03
N ASP A 716 25.03 44.95 10.68
CA ASP A 716 25.04 45.89 9.54
C ASP A 716 25.01 45.15 8.19
N PHE A 717 25.19 43.83 8.20
CA PHE A 717 25.12 43.00 6.99
C PHE A 717 23.67 42.56 6.76
N SER A 718 22.88 43.41 6.09
CA SER A 718 21.50 43.10 5.69
C SER A 718 21.44 43.07 4.16
N PHE A 719 20.78 42.05 3.61
CA PHE A 719 20.51 41.93 2.20
C PHE A 719 18.99 41.82 1.98
N GLN A 720 18.49 42.67 1.05
CA GLN A 720 17.12 42.61 0.58
C GLN A 720 17.14 42.58 -0.95
N ALA A 721 16.43 41.61 -1.53
CA ALA A 721 16.29 41.58 -2.99
C ALA A 721 15.34 42.70 -3.46
N HIS A 722 15.65 43.30 -4.59
CA HIS A 722 14.78 44.31 -5.18
C HIS A 722 13.41 43.71 -5.53
N PRO A 723 12.28 44.39 -5.27
CA PRO A 723 10.93 43.86 -5.53
C PRO A 723 10.71 43.35 -6.95
N ALA A 724 11.29 44.03 -7.96
CA ALA A 724 11.20 43.59 -9.34
C ALA A 724 11.91 42.24 -9.59
N VAL A 725 13.01 41.95 -8.87
CA VAL A 725 13.71 40.65 -8.97
C VAL A 725 12.85 39.56 -8.31
N ILE A 726 12.19 39.89 -7.20
CA ILE A 726 11.27 38.94 -6.51
C ILE A 726 10.10 38.60 -7.43
N ALA A 727 9.45 39.63 -8.02
CA ALA A 727 8.32 39.45 -8.93
C ALA A 727 8.73 38.66 -10.18
N PHE A 728 9.92 38.93 -10.73
CA PHE A 728 10.47 38.16 -11.87
C PHE A 728 10.64 36.68 -11.50
N LEU A 729 11.24 36.36 -10.35
CA LEU A 729 11.47 34.98 -9.92
C LEU A 729 10.14 34.27 -9.60
N GLN A 730 9.16 34.96 -9.01
CA GLN A 730 7.81 34.45 -8.78
C GLN A 730 7.13 34.11 -10.11
N GLY A 731 7.20 35.00 -11.10
CA GLY A 731 6.65 34.77 -12.43
C GLY A 731 7.30 33.57 -13.14
N VAL A 732 8.64 33.46 -13.09
CA VAL A 732 9.37 32.31 -13.63
C VAL A 732 8.95 31.01 -12.97
N ALA A 733 8.80 31.01 -11.63
CA ALA A 733 8.33 29.82 -10.89
C ALA A 733 6.94 29.39 -11.34
N LEU A 734 5.98 30.32 -11.47
CA LEU A 734 4.62 30.05 -11.91
C LEU A 734 4.57 29.49 -13.35
N LEU A 735 5.30 30.12 -14.29
CA LEU A 735 5.36 29.66 -15.68
C LEU A 735 5.99 28.27 -15.80
N LEU A 736 7.07 28.00 -15.05
CA LEU A 736 7.68 26.68 -14.98
C LEU A 736 6.71 25.64 -14.38
N GLY A 737 5.98 26.04 -13.35
CA GLY A 737 4.94 25.19 -12.72
C GLY A 737 3.85 24.81 -13.70
N ALA A 738 3.36 25.79 -14.47
CA ALA A 738 2.37 25.56 -15.52
C ALA A 738 2.89 24.60 -16.59
N LEU A 739 4.08 24.86 -17.13
CA LEU A 739 4.71 24.04 -18.17
C LEU A 739 4.87 22.58 -17.70
N LEU A 740 5.44 22.38 -16.52
CA LEU A 740 5.66 21.04 -15.97
C LEU A 740 4.34 20.33 -15.67
N SER A 741 3.29 21.06 -15.24
CA SER A 741 1.98 20.50 -15.01
C SER A 741 1.26 20.10 -16.29
N LEU A 742 1.36 20.90 -17.37
CA LEU A 742 0.85 20.54 -18.68
C LEU A 742 1.54 19.27 -19.20
N MET A 743 2.87 19.21 -19.13
CA MET A 743 3.65 18.05 -19.54
C MET A 743 3.30 16.79 -18.71
N LEU A 744 3.14 16.94 -17.41
CA LEU A 744 2.81 15.83 -16.52
C LEU A 744 1.39 15.33 -16.76
N THR A 745 0.41 16.22 -16.90
CA THR A 745 -0.98 15.88 -17.22
C THR A 745 -1.06 15.10 -18.54
N GLN A 746 -0.29 15.52 -19.55
CA GLN A 746 -0.22 14.81 -20.83
C GLN A 746 0.38 13.40 -20.69
N LYS A 747 1.47 13.25 -19.90
CA LYS A 747 2.10 11.94 -19.65
C LYS A 747 1.23 11.00 -18.84
N ILE A 748 0.50 11.51 -17.85
CA ILE A 748 -0.44 10.71 -17.04
C ILE A 748 -1.67 10.32 -17.89
N GLY A 749 -2.25 11.27 -18.60
CA GLY A 749 -3.49 11.08 -19.38
C GLY A 749 -3.33 10.13 -20.55
N ARG A 750 -2.16 10.10 -21.19
CA ARG A 750 -1.87 9.27 -22.39
C ARG A 750 -2.94 9.39 -23.47
N GLN A 751 -3.55 10.56 -23.60
CA GLN A 751 -4.61 10.89 -24.56
C GLN A 751 -4.17 12.06 -25.44
N PRO A 752 -4.79 12.25 -26.61
CA PRO A 752 -4.49 13.41 -27.45
C PRO A 752 -4.85 14.72 -26.74
N TRP A 753 -4.14 15.79 -27.04
CA TRP A 753 -4.29 17.12 -26.44
C TRP A 753 -5.73 17.62 -26.44
N SER A 754 -6.47 17.37 -27.52
CA SER A 754 -7.87 17.78 -27.64
C SER A 754 -8.79 17.24 -26.55
N ARG A 755 -8.54 16.03 -26.05
CA ARG A 755 -9.33 15.42 -24.97
C ARG A 755 -8.95 15.88 -23.58
N LEU A 756 -7.73 16.37 -23.41
CA LEU A 756 -7.20 16.91 -22.15
C LEU A 756 -7.32 18.44 -22.10
N LEU A 757 -7.89 19.07 -23.14
CA LEU A 757 -8.02 20.53 -23.24
C LEU A 757 -8.65 21.16 -21.98
N PRO A 758 -9.74 20.64 -21.40
CA PRO A 758 -10.30 21.20 -20.17
C PRO A 758 -9.29 21.20 -19.01
N GLN A 759 -8.52 20.12 -18.83
CA GLN A 759 -7.49 20.02 -17.78
C GLN A 759 -6.33 20.99 -18.03
N HIS A 760 -5.90 21.12 -19.27
CA HIS A 760 -4.87 22.09 -19.65
C HIS A 760 -5.36 23.54 -19.48
N GLY A 761 -6.63 23.81 -19.84
CA GLY A 761 -7.25 25.11 -19.60
C GLY A 761 -7.36 25.46 -18.12
N MET A 762 -7.66 24.47 -17.26
CA MET A 762 -7.69 24.65 -15.83
C MET A 762 -6.31 24.95 -15.23
N VAL A 763 -5.25 24.25 -15.68
CA VAL A 763 -3.87 24.56 -15.27
C VAL A 763 -3.51 26.00 -15.62
N LEU A 764 -3.82 26.44 -16.84
CA LEU A 764 -3.57 27.83 -17.28
C LEU A 764 -4.42 28.84 -16.51
N GLY A 765 -5.70 28.54 -16.27
CA GLY A 765 -6.60 29.41 -15.50
C GLY A 765 -6.12 29.62 -14.06
N LEU A 766 -5.73 28.54 -13.38
CA LEU A 766 -5.14 28.63 -12.03
C LEU A 766 -3.79 29.39 -12.06
N THR A 767 -2.97 29.19 -13.08
CA THR A 767 -1.71 29.93 -13.22
C THR A 767 -1.94 31.44 -13.39
N LEU A 768 -2.93 31.83 -14.20
CA LEU A 768 -3.30 33.24 -14.37
C LEU A 768 -3.85 33.85 -13.07
N LEU A 769 -4.67 33.09 -12.33
CA LEU A 769 -5.16 33.52 -11.04
C LEU A 769 -4.03 33.72 -10.03
N PHE A 770 -3.10 32.77 -9.94
CA PHE A 770 -1.91 32.90 -9.08
C PHE A 770 -1.02 34.05 -9.52
N TRP A 771 -0.88 34.28 -10.84
CA TRP A 771 -0.12 35.42 -11.37
C TRP A 771 -0.68 36.74 -10.87
N GLN A 772 -1.99 36.94 -10.97
CA GLN A 772 -2.64 38.19 -10.51
C GLN A 772 -2.54 38.39 -8.99
N LEU A 773 -2.46 37.31 -8.21
CA LEU A 773 -2.44 37.42 -6.74
C LEU A 773 -1.02 37.51 -6.16
N ILE A 774 -0.01 36.99 -6.85
CA ILE A 774 1.34 36.83 -6.28
C ILE A 774 2.34 37.79 -6.94
N VAL A 775 2.29 37.96 -8.26
CA VAL A 775 3.21 38.79 -9.06
C VAL A 775 2.64 40.20 -9.25
#